data_9edefbd48abbc0b83088c62f4e95c446
#
_entry.id   9edefbd48abbc0b83088c62f4e95c446
#
_cell.length_a   1.000
_cell.length_b   1.000
_cell.length_c   1.000
_cell.angle_alpha   90.00
_cell.angle_beta   90.00
_cell.angle_gamma   90.00
#
_symmetry.space_group_name_H-M   'P 1'
#
loop_
_entity.id
_entity.type
_entity.pdbx_description
1 polymer ?
#
loop_
_entity_poly.entity_id
_entity_poly.type
_entity_poly.pdbx_seq_one_letter_code
_entity_poly.pdbx_strand_id
1 'polypeptide(L)'
;MIAMRWIVPLLFVLATVTLSAAEPTSANVWTKVAPHIAGQRWDIPLGVAGRGGPLLVLGGRTSWAEYKKPRPYDVLAWDATNNEWENQFPPGKDWGPPRGLANAPAWKDEYFHFRDVAGNTRPNWTVYGTFSLGQKYDFDPDTKKFYFHAHGKTFTYDPAERTWADLNPSTSPTSELGGILLWSSMCYDSHRRRFVLFGGGNVPTERGDPGTWVYSPQDNRWSQLQLDRQPPPRANSRLAYDPVAKKIVLFGGDQLQQLISDTWTFDVVADRWEECQPTVSPSPRAGHALIWLPTAKRVLLLGGYGYSSTTEYVASLYRSPPLEAWLFDTGTRTWQFVRRWDVKDSPRSPANFFLSAAVQPGSTHDLITVLADGTWQCPLEAKRDDEGTRTWGVSPKTTERRTGSYDPTWYQQDVPPAEPDRVAAELRDLPANRWVLRPTPKRPGMNMDWGSAVFAPELDQILRFSGGHSAYSGTAPQVYDVKTDRYSLPFAPEMPLEFVYSNDQVRGEWSFDGNPWMTGHTYKSTGYDSRLRCLVFAPHEYLYFFDSATGRWTRGPERNPYRADFYNVTVCSTPQGAVAWGDKRDGGGTGLWRLDAKERVWRPLELRGTLPSKSPDQHGMTYDSKRDRLLFFSGSDKNKGDVAAYDFSSGEARWLDAKGKTFAAVASRETVYLPEADAVLLGARVTVEDKLHWLIYDCADNTWHGIELPGDDPIGKGTAGRSFNNSMGLMYDPNRKLIWAVGQYSHVHVLRLDNSVSRPLR
;
A
#
# COMPACT_ATOMS: atom_id res chain seq x y z
N MET A 1 25.09 -82.77 -11.07
CA MET A 1 23.89 -82.01 -10.73
C MET A 1 24.07 -80.58 -11.29
N ILE A 2 23.42 -80.37 -12.41
CA ILE A 2 23.56 -79.18 -13.26
C ILE A 2 22.55 -78.13 -12.78
N ALA A 3 23.03 -76.95 -12.39
CA ALA A 3 22.17 -75.83 -12.00
C ALA A 3 21.94 -74.97 -13.27
N MET A 4 20.67 -74.96 -13.70
CA MET A 4 20.17 -74.17 -14.83
C MET A 4 19.92 -72.73 -14.38
N ARG A 5 20.65 -71.73 -14.95
CA ARG A 5 20.39 -70.30 -14.76
C ARG A 5 19.38 -69.85 -15.81
N TRP A 6 18.27 -69.29 -15.35
CA TRP A 6 17.32 -68.57 -16.20
C TRP A 6 17.80 -67.15 -16.45
N ILE A 7 17.96 -66.75 -17.71
CA ILE A 7 18.20 -65.39 -18.14
C ILE A 7 16.84 -64.82 -18.58
N VAL A 8 16.39 -63.81 -17.85
CA VAL A 8 15.19 -63.02 -18.22
C VAL A 8 15.69 -61.86 -19.08
N PRO A 9 15.22 -61.66 -20.31
CA PRO A 9 15.54 -60.46 -21.10
C PRO A 9 14.72 -59.29 -20.59
N LEU A 10 15.40 -58.23 -20.12
CA LEU A 10 14.79 -56.91 -19.84
C LEU A 10 14.47 -56.25 -21.21
N LEU A 11 13.19 -56.15 -21.55
CA LEU A 11 12.74 -55.30 -22.64
C LEU A 11 12.78 -53.86 -22.14
N PHE A 12 13.72 -53.05 -22.67
CA PHE A 12 13.65 -51.60 -22.57
C PHE A 12 12.58 -51.09 -23.57
N VAL A 13 11.45 -50.67 -23.03
CA VAL A 13 10.48 -49.87 -23.80
C VAL A 13 11.02 -48.47 -23.83
N LEU A 14 11.62 -48.04 -24.92
CA LEU A 14 11.88 -46.63 -25.21
C LEU A 14 10.51 -45.98 -25.46
N ALA A 15 9.98 -45.32 -24.43
CA ALA A 15 8.91 -44.36 -24.64
C ALA A 15 9.49 -43.13 -25.32
N THR A 16 9.31 -43.06 -26.64
CA THR A 16 9.49 -41.81 -27.39
C THR A 16 8.42 -40.84 -26.88
N VAL A 17 8.82 -39.92 -26.01
CA VAL A 17 8.02 -38.72 -25.72
C VAL A 17 8.09 -37.90 -26.99
N THR A 18 7.10 -38.01 -27.86
CA THR A 18 6.84 -37.01 -28.88
C THR A 18 6.47 -35.75 -28.17
N LEU A 19 7.42 -34.81 -28.12
CA LEU A 19 7.10 -33.41 -27.80
C LEU A 19 6.08 -32.97 -28.86
N SER A 20 4.81 -32.88 -28.46
CA SER A 20 3.79 -32.23 -29.24
C SER A 20 4.25 -30.80 -29.47
N ALA A 21 4.51 -30.43 -30.70
CA ALA A 21 4.61 -29.04 -31.07
C ALA A 21 3.37 -28.37 -30.59
N ALA A 22 3.54 -27.28 -29.78
CA ALA A 22 2.41 -26.52 -29.28
C ALA A 22 1.51 -26.16 -30.47
N GLU A 23 0.22 -26.47 -30.37
CA GLU A 23 -0.77 -26.07 -31.36
C GLU A 23 -0.62 -24.55 -31.59
N PRO A 24 -0.73 -24.08 -32.85
CA PRO A 24 -0.61 -22.67 -33.16
C PRO A 24 -1.63 -21.90 -32.30
N THR A 25 -1.16 -21.01 -31.47
CA THR A 25 -2.02 -20.19 -30.59
C THR A 25 -3.00 -19.41 -31.45
N SER A 26 -4.30 -19.54 -31.18
CA SER A 26 -5.34 -18.81 -31.91
C SER A 26 -5.16 -17.29 -31.72
N ALA A 27 -5.46 -16.52 -32.76
CA ALA A 27 -5.39 -15.08 -32.71
C ALA A 27 -6.19 -14.50 -31.53
N ASN A 28 -5.62 -13.57 -30.85
CA ASN A 28 -6.20 -12.91 -29.67
C ASN A 28 -6.53 -13.83 -28.47
N VAL A 29 -5.87 -14.96 -28.37
CA VAL A 29 -5.98 -15.87 -27.23
C VAL A 29 -4.67 -15.87 -26.43
N TRP A 30 -4.79 -15.61 -25.14
CA TRP A 30 -3.65 -15.71 -24.24
C TRP A 30 -3.39 -17.17 -23.85
N THR A 31 -2.18 -17.61 -24.11
CA THR A 31 -1.72 -18.95 -23.76
C THR A 31 -0.58 -18.87 -22.77
N LYS A 32 -0.67 -19.61 -21.68
CA LYS A 32 0.41 -19.76 -20.72
C LYS A 32 1.43 -20.73 -21.26
N VAL A 33 2.63 -20.23 -21.59
CA VAL A 33 3.68 -21.00 -22.28
C VAL A 33 4.77 -21.49 -21.33
N ALA A 34 4.97 -20.86 -20.21
CA ALA A 34 5.89 -21.32 -19.19
C ALA A 34 5.32 -21.13 -17.79
N PRO A 35 5.69 -22.02 -16.85
CA PRO A 35 5.44 -21.79 -15.45
C PRO A 35 6.18 -20.54 -14.97
N HIS A 36 5.96 -20.23 -13.72
CA HIS A 36 6.59 -19.13 -13.03
C HIS A 36 8.13 -19.09 -13.19
N ILE A 37 8.69 -17.93 -13.53
CA ILE A 37 10.13 -17.71 -13.44
C ILE A 37 10.57 -17.71 -11.97
N ALA A 38 11.81 -18.10 -11.73
CA ALA A 38 12.34 -18.27 -10.38
C ALA A 38 11.99 -17.12 -9.42
N GLY A 39 11.25 -17.43 -8.37
CA GLY A 39 10.73 -16.49 -7.38
C GLY A 39 9.45 -15.77 -7.85
N GLN A 40 8.54 -15.51 -6.92
CA GLN A 40 7.39 -14.65 -7.20
C GLN A 40 7.86 -13.22 -7.43
N ARG A 41 7.65 -12.70 -8.62
CA ARG A 41 8.05 -11.35 -9.02
C ARG A 41 6.86 -10.55 -9.49
N TRP A 42 6.93 -9.27 -9.24
CA TRP A 42 6.02 -8.27 -9.77
C TRP A 42 6.82 -7.06 -10.25
N ASP A 43 6.20 -6.19 -11.03
CA ASP A 43 6.86 -5.05 -11.68
C ASP A 43 8.12 -5.52 -12.44
N ILE A 44 7.90 -6.45 -13.36
CA ILE A 44 8.97 -7.16 -14.07
C ILE A 44 9.43 -6.34 -15.25
N PRO A 45 10.68 -5.84 -15.28
CA PRO A 45 11.24 -5.20 -16.46
C PRO A 45 11.42 -6.23 -17.57
N LEU A 46 10.74 -6.03 -18.67
CA LEU A 46 10.78 -6.91 -19.83
C LEU A 46 11.23 -6.12 -21.06
N GLY A 47 12.32 -6.53 -21.68
CA GLY A 47 12.87 -5.84 -22.83
C GLY A 47 13.49 -6.77 -23.87
N VAL A 48 13.44 -6.37 -25.14
CA VAL A 48 14.08 -7.08 -26.26
C VAL A 48 15.40 -6.40 -26.61
N ALA A 49 16.47 -7.17 -26.65
CA ALA A 49 17.81 -6.68 -26.98
C ALA A 49 17.99 -6.42 -28.49
N GLY A 50 17.22 -5.45 -29.01
CA GLY A 50 17.23 -5.09 -30.42
C GLY A 50 16.44 -6.06 -31.32
N ARG A 51 16.42 -5.77 -32.61
CA ARG A 51 15.69 -6.59 -33.60
C ARG A 51 16.27 -8.00 -33.71
N GLY A 52 15.50 -9.00 -33.32
CA GLY A 52 15.91 -10.39 -33.32
C GLY A 52 16.86 -10.81 -32.20
N GLY A 53 17.14 -9.92 -31.27
CA GLY A 53 17.87 -10.24 -30.05
C GLY A 53 17.03 -10.94 -29.00
N PRO A 54 17.62 -11.39 -27.88
CA PRO A 54 16.91 -12.09 -26.85
C PRO A 54 15.90 -11.19 -26.14
N LEU A 55 14.78 -11.78 -25.71
CA LEU A 55 13.87 -11.17 -24.75
C LEU A 55 14.42 -11.42 -23.34
N LEU A 56 14.56 -10.37 -22.59
CA LEU A 56 15.15 -10.40 -21.25
C LEU A 56 14.17 -9.94 -20.19
N VAL A 57 14.18 -10.62 -19.05
CA VAL A 57 13.71 -10.11 -17.76
C VAL A 57 14.92 -9.55 -17.03
N LEU A 58 14.83 -8.31 -16.61
CA LEU A 58 15.94 -7.54 -16.05
C LEU A 58 15.63 -7.19 -14.58
N GLY A 59 15.72 -8.18 -13.69
CA GLY A 59 15.37 -8.03 -12.28
C GLY A 59 13.87 -8.21 -12.02
N GLY A 60 13.26 -7.29 -11.31
CA GLY A 60 11.88 -7.35 -10.84
C GLY A 60 11.78 -7.47 -9.33
N ARG A 61 10.62 -7.09 -8.75
CA ARG A 61 10.41 -7.18 -7.30
C ARG A 61 10.14 -8.63 -6.88
N THR A 62 10.73 -9.03 -5.78
CA THR A 62 10.49 -10.35 -5.17
C THR A 62 9.55 -10.25 -3.98
N SER A 63 8.95 -11.38 -3.57
CA SER A 63 8.09 -11.43 -2.39
C SER A 63 8.86 -11.19 -1.08
N TRP A 64 8.13 -10.77 -0.03
CA TRP A 64 8.70 -10.56 1.30
C TRP A 64 9.51 -11.74 1.84
N ALA A 65 9.10 -12.97 1.56
CA ALA A 65 9.79 -14.16 2.01
C ALA A 65 11.18 -14.35 1.37
N GLU A 66 11.36 -13.84 0.15
CA GLU A 66 12.61 -13.87 -0.59
C GLU A 66 13.42 -12.57 -0.46
N TYR A 67 12.82 -11.57 0.11
CA TYR A 67 13.33 -10.25 0.38
C TYR A 67 14.65 -10.21 1.19
N LYS A 68 14.87 -11.17 2.06
CA LYS A 68 16.14 -11.32 2.78
C LYS A 68 17.32 -11.72 1.87
N LYS A 69 17.04 -11.97 0.60
CA LYS A 69 18.03 -12.29 -0.44
C LYS A 69 17.77 -11.37 -1.63
N PRO A 70 18.22 -10.11 -1.61
CA PRO A 70 17.98 -9.18 -2.70
C PRO A 70 18.54 -9.71 -4.02
N ARG A 71 17.68 -9.75 -5.04
CA ARG A 71 18.03 -10.16 -6.41
C ARG A 71 17.62 -9.09 -7.43
N PRO A 72 18.02 -7.82 -7.22
CA PRO A 72 17.52 -6.72 -8.04
C PRO A 72 18.06 -6.71 -9.46
N TYR A 73 19.09 -7.48 -9.73
CA TYR A 73 19.94 -7.38 -10.89
C TYR A 73 20.10 -8.71 -11.61
N ASP A 74 19.32 -9.72 -11.28
CA ASP A 74 19.35 -10.94 -12.05
C ASP A 74 18.74 -10.72 -13.45
N VAL A 75 19.28 -11.41 -14.43
CA VAL A 75 18.82 -11.33 -15.80
C VAL A 75 18.50 -12.73 -16.31
N LEU A 76 17.31 -12.87 -16.84
CA LEU A 76 16.84 -14.10 -17.46
C LEU A 76 16.57 -13.84 -18.93
N ALA A 77 16.98 -14.77 -19.80
CA ALA A 77 16.66 -14.75 -21.22
C ALA A 77 15.59 -15.78 -21.56
N TRP A 78 14.67 -15.40 -22.42
CA TRP A 78 13.63 -16.28 -22.91
C TRP A 78 14.16 -17.18 -24.04
N ASP A 79 14.09 -18.49 -23.86
CA ASP A 79 14.26 -19.47 -24.93
C ASP A 79 12.89 -19.87 -25.48
N ALA A 80 12.55 -19.31 -26.64
CA ALA A 80 11.29 -19.60 -27.30
C ALA A 80 11.22 -21.03 -27.86
N THR A 81 12.33 -21.74 -28.01
CA THR A 81 12.36 -23.11 -28.49
C THR A 81 11.86 -24.09 -27.47
N ASN A 82 12.29 -23.90 -26.23
CA ASN A 82 11.98 -24.77 -25.10
C ASN A 82 10.88 -24.21 -24.21
N ASN A 83 10.42 -22.98 -24.44
CA ASN A 83 9.52 -22.24 -23.56
C ASN A 83 10.03 -22.16 -22.12
N GLU A 84 11.29 -21.82 -21.97
CA GLU A 84 11.96 -21.73 -20.66
C GLU A 84 12.73 -20.42 -20.50
N TRP A 85 12.98 -20.05 -19.25
CA TRP A 85 13.83 -18.93 -18.91
C TRP A 85 15.22 -19.41 -18.51
N GLU A 86 16.23 -18.95 -19.22
CA GLU A 86 17.63 -19.22 -18.92
C GLU A 86 18.26 -18.10 -18.09
N ASN A 87 19.05 -18.50 -17.10
CA ASN A 87 19.76 -17.55 -16.27
C ASN A 87 20.95 -16.94 -17.01
N GLN A 88 20.92 -15.65 -17.27
CA GLN A 88 21.99 -14.92 -17.94
C GLN A 88 22.94 -14.24 -16.95
N PHE A 89 22.41 -13.86 -15.78
CA PHE A 89 23.20 -13.17 -14.77
C PHE A 89 22.54 -13.24 -13.39
N PRO A 90 23.31 -13.53 -12.30
CA PRO A 90 24.63 -14.14 -12.33
C PRO A 90 24.57 -15.56 -12.88
N PRO A 91 25.63 -16.08 -13.50
CA PRO A 91 25.63 -17.45 -13.97
C PRO A 91 25.63 -18.40 -12.78
N GLY A 92 24.74 -19.41 -12.86
CA GLY A 92 24.61 -20.41 -11.79
C GLY A 92 23.63 -20.00 -10.69
N LYS A 93 23.65 -20.74 -9.59
CA LYS A 93 22.74 -20.54 -8.43
C LYS A 93 23.28 -19.60 -7.35
N ASP A 94 24.55 -19.24 -7.42
CA ASP A 94 25.18 -18.37 -6.43
C ASP A 94 25.00 -16.90 -6.81
N TRP A 95 24.17 -16.24 -6.03
CA TRP A 95 23.82 -14.84 -6.18
C TRP A 95 24.89 -13.93 -5.55
N GLY A 96 26.06 -13.87 -6.18
CA GLY A 96 27.11 -12.93 -5.79
C GLY A 96 26.86 -11.50 -6.31
N PRO A 97 27.73 -10.55 -5.98
CA PRO A 97 27.66 -9.21 -6.53
C PRO A 97 27.79 -9.26 -8.06
N PRO A 98 27.12 -8.36 -8.80
CA PRO A 98 27.15 -8.32 -10.25
C PRO A 98 28.58 -8.22 -10.79
N ARG A 99 28.86 -8.97 -11.85
CA ARG A 99 30.13 -8.80 -12.60
C ARG A 99 30.19 -7.37 -13.14
N GLY A 100 31.35 -6.75 -13.10
CA GLY A 100 31.53 -5.36 -13.52
C GLY A 100 31.18 -4.32 -12.45
N LEU A 101 30.43 -4.71 -11.42
CA LEU A 101 30.11 -3.87 -10.25
C LEU A 101 30.77 -4.38 -8.98
N ALA A 102 31.55 -5.45 -9.03
CA ALA A 102 32.14 -6.10 -7.86
C ALA A 102 32.98 -5.15 -6.96
N ASN A 103 33.49 -4.09 -7.51
CA ASN A 103 34.23 -3.06 -6.81
C ASN A 103 33.45 -1.74 -6.61
N ALA A 104 32.19 -1.69 -7.02
CA ALA A 104 31.37 -0.50 -6.82
C ALA A 104 30.93 -0.44 -5.35
N PRO A 105 31.36 0.58 -4.59
CA PRO A 105 30.96 0.74 -3.17
C PRO A 105 29.46 0.75 -2.98
N ALA A 106 28.75 1.11 -4.01
CA ALA A 106 27.32 1.32 -4.09
C ALA A 106 26.44 0.07 -3.89
N TRP A 107 26.97 -1.13 -4.04
CA TRP A 107 26.18 -2.34 -3.80
C TRP A 107 26.03 -2.71 -2.34
N LYS A 108 26.70 -2.01 -1.44
CA LYS A 108 26.66 -2.40 -0.02
C LYS A 108 25.36 -1.96 0.64
N ASP A 109 25.10 -0.71 0.76
CA ASP A 109 23.91 -0.24 1.47
C ASP A 109 23.35 1.08 0.92
N GLU A 110 24.12 1.84 0.15
CA GLU A 110 23.75 3.17 -0.30
C GLU A 110 22.55 3.22 -1.23
N TYR A 111 22.32 2.16 -2.02
CA TYR A 111 21.16 2.08 -2.92
C TYR A 111 19.85 1.80 -2.20
N PHE A 112 19.92 1.32 -0.97
CA PHE A 112 18.78 0.91 -0.19
C PHE A 112 18.45 1.86 0.94
N HIS A 113 19.10 3.02 0.95
CA HIS A 113 18.88 4.04 1.95
C HIS A 113 18.58 5.38 1.30
N PHE A 114 17.69 6.14 1.90
CA PHE A 114 17.45 7.53 1.55
C PHE A 114 17.45 8.39 2.82
N ARG A 115 17.57 9.67 2.66
CA ARG A 115 17.42 10.61 3.76
C ARG A 115 15.96 11.06 3.84
N ASP A 116 15.35 10.85 4.99
CA ASP A 116 14.02 11.38 5.25
C ASP A 116 14.04 12.92 5.42
N VAL A 117 12.84 13.50 5.53
CA VAL A 117 12.67 14.96 5.70
C VAL A 117 13.39 15.52 6.95
N ALA A 118 13.69 14.68 7.92
CA ALA A 118 14.46 15.03 9.13
C ALA A 118 15.97 14.84 8.94
N GLY A 119 16.43 14.42 7.75
CA GLY A 119 17.83 14.20 7.44
C GLY A 119 18.39 12.87 7.92
N ASN A 120 17.55 11.94 8.41
CA ASN A 120 18.00 10.61 8.85
C ASN A 120 18.16 9.68 7.65
N THR A 121 19.18 8.85 7.70
CA THR A 121 19.31 7.75 6.76
C THR A 121 18.33 6.64 7.13
N ARG A 122 17.46 6.27 6.22
CA ARG A 122 16.45 5.22 6.39
C ARG A 122 16.65 4.12 5.37
N PRO A 123 16.45 2.85 5.75
CA PRO A 123 16.34 1.81 4.74
C PRO A 123 15.12 2.09 3.86
N ASN A 124 15.33 2.13 2.57
CA ASN A 124 14.22 2.19 1.63
C ASN A 124 13.70 0.77 1.38
N TRP A 125 12.77 0.36 2.21
CA TRP A 125 12.18 -0.99 2.19
C TRP A 125 11.46 -1.32 0.89
N THR A 126 11.08 -0.32 0.13
CA THR A 126 10.31 -0.47 -1.10
C THR A 126 11.19 -0.64 -2.32
N VAL A 127 12.44 -0.28 -2.21
CA VAL A 127 13.41 -0.31 -3.30
C VAL A 127 14.22 -1.60 -3.29
N TYR A 128 13.98 -2.48 -2.33
CA TYR A 128 14.64 -3.77 -2.33
C TYR A 128 14.38 -4.52 -3.62
N GLY A 129 15.40 -4.56 -4.38
CA GLY A 129 15.47 -5.46 -5.47
C GLY A 129 14.99 -4.96 -6.79
N THR A 130 14.82 -3.68 -7.05
CA THR A 130 14.33 -3.31 -8.36
C THR A 130 15.05 -2.15 -9.01
N PHE A 131 15.59 -2.43 -10.17
CA PHE A 131 15.80 -1.42 -11.19
C PHE A 131 14.47 -0.93 -11.79
N SER A 132 13.33 -1.47 -11.36
CA SER A 132 12.11 -1.50 -12.14
C SER A 132 10.97 -0.62 -11.64
N LEU A 133 11.11 0.12 -10.56
CA LEU A 133 10.04 1.00 -10.11
C LEU A 133 9.64 2.02 -11.21
N GLY A 134 8.71 1.60 -12.05
CA GLY A 134 8.36 2.25 -13.30
C GLY A 134 9.15 1.70 -14.51
N GLN A 135 8.84 2.18 -15.69
CA GLN A 135 9.55 1.85 -16.94
C GLN A 135 10.80 2.74 -17.10
N LYS A 136 11.78 2.61 -16.18
CA LYS A 136 12.99 3.42 -16.19
C LYS A 136 14.15 2.74 -16.91
N TYR A 137 13.84 2.05 -17.97
CA TYR A 137 14.80 1.33 -18.79
C TYR A 137 14.34 1.30 -20.24
N ASP A 138 15.31 1.22 -21.15
CA ASP A 138 15.10 0.89 -22.56
C ASP A 138 16.41 0.43 -23.18
N PHE A 139 16.33 -0.11 -24.39
CA PHE A 139 17.45 -0.63 -25.15
C PHE A 139 17.97 0.40 -26.16
N ASP A 140 19.28 0.63 -26.15
CA ASP A 140 19.97 1.42 -27.16
C ASP A 140 20.56 0.49 -28.25
N PRO A 141 20.05 0.51 -29.48
CA PRO A 141 20.52 -0.34 -30.55
C PRO A 141 21.91 0.02 -31.06
N ASP A 142 22.40 1.25 -30.83
CA ASP A 142 23.70 1.70 -31.26
C ASP A 142 24.81 1.13 -30.34
N THR A 143 24.61 1.22 -29.02
CA THR A 143 25.53 0.65 -28.02
C THR A 143 25.24 -0.83 -27.73
N LYS A 144 24.08 -1.33 -28.16
CA LYS A 144 23.58 -2.69 -27.91
C LYS A 144 23.44 -3.02 -26.43
N LYS A 145 23.09 -2.01 -25.60
CA LYS A 145 22.95 -2.14 -24.17
C LYS A 145 21.57 -1.68 -23.70
N PHE A 146 21.11 -2.26 -22.61
CA PHE A 146 20.00 -1.68 -21.84
C PHE A 146 20.54 -0.59 -20.93
N TYR A 147 19.83 0.51 -20.86
CA TYR A 147 20.08 1.61 -19.93
C TYR A 147 18.96 1.68 -18.90
N PHE A 148 19.34 1.95 -17.67
CA PHE A 148 18.44 2.05 -16.53
C PHE A 148 18.71 3.33 -15.77
N HIS A 149 17.64 3.96 -15.29
CA HIS A 149 17.75 4.99 -14.26
C HIS A 149 17.08 4.49 -13.00
N ALA A 150 17.85 4.20 -11.97
CA ALA A 150 17.35 3.69 -10.70
C ALA A 150 18.13 4.28 -9.53
N HIS A 151 17.43 4.57 -8.43
CA HIS A 151 18.05 5.09 -7.20
C HIS A 151 18.93 6.34 -7.38
N GLY A 152 18.59 7.21 -8.32
CA GLY A 152 19.40 8.38 -8.65
C GLY A 152 20.69 8.06 -9.43
N LYS A 153 20.84 6.83 -9.92
CA LYS A 153 22.01 6.38 -10.67
C LYS A 153 21.61 5.85 -12.05
N THR A 154 22.60 5.76 -12.92
CA THR A 154 22.42 5.26 -14.29
C THR A 154 23.28 4.04 -14.49
N PHE A 155 22.65 2.94 -14.90
CA PHE A 155 23.29 1.65 -15.15
C PHE A 155 23.12 1.22 -16.58
N THR A 156 24.02 0.34 -17.04
CA THR A 156 23.81 -0.43 -18.25
C THR A 156 23.92 -1.92 -17.98
N TYR A 157 23.15 -2.69 -18.73
CA TYR A 157 23.34 -4.12 -18.89
C TYR A 157 23.74 -4.43 -20.33
N ASP A 158 24.86 -5.12 -20.49
CA ASP A 158 25.36 -5.61 -21.78
C ASP A 158 24.92 -7.07 -21.97
N PRO A 159 23.98 -7.36 -22.89
CA PRO A 159 23.51 -8.73 -23.11
C PRO A 159 24.56 -9.67 -23.71
N ALA A 160 25.52 -9.15 -24.47
CA ALA A 160 26.56 -9.94 -25.08
C ALA A 160 27.62 -10.37 -24.05
N GLU A 161 28.07 -9.42 -23.24
CA GLU A 161 29.06 -9.65 -22.18
C GLU A 161 28.45 -10.18 -20.91
N ARG A 162 27.11 -10.11 -20.77
CA ARG A 162 26.34 -10.48 -19.56
C ARG A 162 26.86 -9.77 -18.31
N THR A 163 27.04 -8.45 -18.41
CA THR A 163 27.62 -7.63 -17.33
C THR A 163 26.80 -6.38 -17.09
N TRP A 164 26.78 -5.95 -15.84
CA TRP A 164 26.28 -4.65 -15.41
C TRP A 164 27.41 -3.64 -15.25
N ALA A 165 27.11 -2.38 -15.53
CA ALA A 165 28.03 -1.27 -15.27
C ALA A 165 27.27 -0.07 -14.68
N ASP A 166 27.83 0.57 -13.64
CA ASP A 166 27.42 1.87 -13.15
C ASP A 166 28.14 2.94 -13.97
N LEU A 167 27.37 3.76 -14.67
CA LEU A 167 27.93 4.78 -15.56
C LEU A 167 28.37 6.04 -14.82
N ASN A 168 27.86 6.24 -13.61
CA ASN A 168 28.17 7.38 -12.74
C ASN A 168 28.19 8.73 -13.51
N PRO A 169 27.09 9.15 -14.16
CA PRO A 169 27.04 10.37 -14.94
C PRO A 169 27.27 11.60 -14.04
N SER A 170 27.79 12.66 -14.63
CA SER A 170 28.09 13.91 -13.92
C SER A 170 26.84 14.61 -13.36
N THR A 171 25.68 14.32 -13.91
CA THR A 171 24.37 14.82 -13.49
C THR A 171 23.38 13.66 -13.44
N SER A 172 22.37 13.75 -12.57
CA SER A 172 21.32 12.73 -12.46
C SER A 172 19.97 13.40 -12.25
N PRO A 173 18.89 12.86 -12.79
CA PRO A 173 17.56 13.33 -12.49
C PRO A 173 17.34 13.31 -10.97
N THR A 174 17.10 14.50 -10.44
CA THR A 174 16.70 14.72 -9.06
C THR A 174 15.54 15.70 -9.10
N SER A 175 14.58 15.54 -8.20
CA SER A 175 13.56 16.55 -8.04
C SER A 175 14.13 17.86 -7.52
N GLU A 176 13.38 18.94 -7.59
CA GLU A 176 13.72 20.23 -6.97
C GLU A 176 14.01 20.10 -5.47
N LEU A 177 13.53 19.05 -4.84
CA LEU A 177 13.74 18.72 -3.44
C LEU A 177 14.94 17.81 -3.19
N GLY A 178 15.71 17.48 -4.24
CA GLY A 178 16.92 16.64 -4.13
C GLY A 178 16.65 15.16 -3.90
N GLY A 179 15.41 14.70 -4.13
CA GLY A 179 15.02 13.31 -3.91
C GLY A 179 15.20 12.40 -5.14
N ILE A 180 15.02 11.12 -4.92
CA ILE A 180 15.07 10.09 -5.94
C ILE A 180 13.73 10.04 -6.67
N LEU A 181 13.75 9.99 -8.02
CA LEU A 181 12.54 9.80 -8.81
C LEU A 181 12.18 8.31 -8.87
N LEU A 182 11.04 7.95 -8.29
CA LEU A 182 10.42 6.64 -8.41
C LEU A 182 9.28 6.69 -9.43
N TRP A 183 8.96 5.57 -10.07
CA TRP A 183 7.80 5.45 -10.96
C TRP A 183 7.82 6.35 -12.20
N SER A 184 8.97 6.92 -12.54
CA SER A 184 9.17 7.59 -13.81
C SER A 184 9.17 6.61 -14.98
N SER A 185 9.00 7.12 -16.18
CA SER A 185 9.09 6.35 -17.42
C SER A 185 10.21 6.87 -18.30
N MET A 186 10.90 5.96 -18.98
CA MET A 186 12.00 6.26 -19.88
C MET A 186 11.85 5.46 -21.17
N CYS A 187 12.17 6.08 -22.30
CA CYS A 187 12.29 5.38 -23.58
C CYS A 187 13.43 5.95 -24.43
N TYR A 188 13.93 5.13 -25.34
CA TYR A 188 14.99 5.52 -26.27
C TYR A 188 14.44 6.26 -27.50
N ASP A 189 14.95 7.46 -27.72
CA ASP A 189 14.74 8.26 -28.93
C ASP A 189 15.84 7.94 -29.94
N SER A 190 15.55 7.09 -30.91
CA SER A 190 16.53 6.68 -31.94
C SER A 190 16.84 7.80 -32.95
N HIS A 191 16.01 8.86 -33.02
CA HIS A 191 16.28 9.98 -33.93
C HIS A 191 17.44 10.86 -33.43
N ARG A 192 17.43 11.15 -32.10
CA ARG A 192 18.51 11.93 -31.47
C ARG A 192 19.52 11.08 -30.71
N ARG A 193 19.36 9.75 -30.68
CA ARG A 193 20.22 8.81 -29.96
C ARG A 193 20.39 9.13 -28.49
N ARG A 194 19.26 9.34 -27.83
CA ARG A 194 19.20 9.70 -26.41
C ARG A 194 18.02 9.01 -25.72
N PHE A 195 18.06 8.97 -24.42
CA PHE A 195 16.89 8.55 -23.64
C PHE A 195 16.09 9.77 -23.19
N VAL A 196 14.77 9.63 -23.17
CA VAL A 196 13.87 10.62 -22.62
C VAL A 196 13.17 10.00 -21.40
N LEU A 197 13.28 10.67 -20.26
CA LEU A 197 12.64 10.28 -19.01
C LEU A 197 11.65 11.36 -18.59
N PHE A 198 10.47 10.94 -18.15
CA PHE A 198 9.43 11.85 -17.70
C PHE A 198 8.73 11.36 -16.43
N GLY A 199 8.36 12.32 -15.58
CA GLY A 199 7.51 12.13 -14.42
C GLY A 199 8.21 11.38 -13.30
N GLY A 200 7.41 10.69 -12.53
CA GLY A 200 7.82 9.97 -11.33
C GLY A 200 7.36 10.66 -10.06
N GLY A 201 7.50 9.95 -8.96
CA GLY A 201 7.30 10.46 -7.61
C GLY A 201 8.62 10.77 -6.93
N ASN A 202 8.65 11.81 -6.13
CA ASN A 202 9.83 12.19 -5.39
C ASN A 202 9.84 11.58 -3.99
N VAL A 203 10.92 10.92 -3.63
CA VAL A 203 11.17 10.47 -2.24
C VAL A 203 12.00 11.56 -1.53
N PRO A 204 11.62 12.02 -0.36
CA PRO A 204 10.63 11.47 0.57
C PRO A 204 9.19 12.02 0.44
N THR A 205 8.94 12.96 -0.44
CA THR A 205 7.61 13.59 -0.53
C THR A 205 6.63 12.86 -1.45
N GLU A 206 7.14 11.97 -2.31
CA GLU A 206 6.42 11.22 -3.34
C GLU A 206 5.48 12.05 -4.23
N ARG A 207 5.71 13.34 -4.29
CA ARG A 207 5.01 14.21 -5.23
C ARG A 207 5.44 13.90 -6.65
N GLY A 208 4.49 13.98 -7.56
CA GLY A 208 4.80 13.90 -8.97
C GLY A 208 5.78 14.98 -9.39
N ASP A 209 6.83 14.60 -10.10
CA ASP A 209 7.77 15.52 -10.72
C ASP A 209 7.32 15.81 -12.16
N PRO A 210 7.19 17.08 -12.56
CA PRO A 210 6.81 17.42 -13.92
C PRO A 210 8.00 17.41 -14.89
N GLY A 211 9.22 17.11 -14.42
CA GLY A 211 10.44 17.26 -15.20
C GLY A 211 10.52 16.31 -16.39
N THR A 212 10.96 16.86 -17.55
CA THR A 212 11.41 16.08 -18.71
C THR A 212 12.92 16.10 -18.76
N TRP A 213 13.51 14.93 -18.67
CA TRP A 213 14.95 14.76 -18.66
C TRP A 213 15.41 14.00 -19.91
N VAL A 214 16.60 14.32 -20.39
CA VAL A 214 17.24 13.59 -21.46
C VAL A 214 18.63 13.11 -21.02
N TYR A 215 18.96 11.88 -21.43
CA TYR A 215 20.27 11.31 -21.20
C TYR A 215 20.97 11.05 -22.53
N SER A 216 22.18 11.55 -22.66
CA SER A 216 23.07 11.28 -23.80
C SER A 216 24.03 10.15 -23.43
N PRO A 217 23.94 8.96 -24.06
CA PRO A 217 24.93 7.90 -23.87
C PRO A 217 26.34 8.32 -24.29
N GLN A 218 26.45 9.17 -25.32
CA GLN A 218 27.74 9.64 -25.85
C GLN A 218 28.47 10.52 -24.82
N ASP A 219 27.73 11.40 -24.15
CA ASP A 219 28.31 12.36 -23.19
C ASP A 219 28.27 11.85 -21.76
N ASN A 220 27.63 10.72 -21.51
CA ASN A 220 27.33 10.19 -20.16
C ASN A 220 26.73 11.26 -19.24
N ARG A 221 25.68 11.92 -19.71
CA ARG A 221 25.13 13.10 -19.01
C ARG A 221 23.63 13.15 -19.12
N TRP A 222 22.99 13.50 -18.00
CA TRP A 222 21.60 13.92 -17.94
C TRP A 222 21.46 15.43 -18.08
N SER A 223 20.39 15.87 -18.70
CA SER A 223 20.00 17.29 -18.77
C SER A 223 18.49 17.42 -18.65
N GLN A 224 18.04 18.34 -17.84
CA GLN A 224 16.61 18.66 -17.74
C GLN A 224 16.26 19.65 -18.85
N LEU A 225 15.22 19.34 -19.61
CA LEU A 225 14.70 20.24 -20.64
C LEU A 225 13.87 21.34 -19.98
N GLN A 226 14.14 22.58 -20.35
CA GLN A 226 13.33 23.73 -19.97
C GLN A 226 12.26 23.90 -21.00
N LEU A 227 11.01 23.55 -20.65
CA LEU A 227 9.89 23.49 -21.60
C LEU A 227 8.77 24.41 -21.14
N ASP A 228 8.21 25.18 -22.07
CA ASP A 228 7.09 26.09 -21.79
C ASP A 228 5.80 25.31 -21.43
N ARG A 229 5.66 24.11 -21.96
CA ARG A 229 4.50 23.24 -21.70
C ARG A 229 4.94 21.78 -21.63
N GLN A 230 4.45 21.09 -20.62
CA GLN A 230 4.65 19.66 -20.43
C GLN A 230 3.47 19.02 -19.70
N PRO A 231 3.34 17.68 -19.70
CA PRO A 231 2.28 17.01 -18.96
C PRO A 231 2.31 17.37 -17.46
N PRO A 232 1.17 17.42 -16.79
CA PRO A 232 1.13 17.57 -15.34
C PRO A 232 1.94 16.49 -14.61
N PRO A 233 2.41 16.77 -13.38
CA PRO A 233 3.13 15.81 -12.54
C PRO A 233 2.37 14.51 -12.39
N ARG A 234 3.06 13.39 -12.57
CA ARG A 234 2.46 12.04 -12.47
C ARG A 234 3.51 10.97 -12.27
N ALA A 235 3.12 9.92 -11.58
CA ALA A 235 3.87 8.69 -11.48
C ALA A 235 3.23 7.60 -12.36
N ASN A 236 3.99 6.56 -12.67
CA ASN A 236 3.48 5.33 -13.30
C ASN A 236 2.73 5.49 -14.64
N SER A 237 2.94 6.61 -15.32
CA SER A 237 2.66 6.70 -16.75
C SER A 237 3.63 5.80 -17.54
N ARG A 238 3.39 5.65 -18.83
CA ARG A 238 4.30 4.93 -19.72
C ARG A 238 4.63 5.76 -20.93
N LEU A 239 5.85 5.53 -21.45
CA LEU A 239 6.36 6.15 -22.66
C LEU A 239 6.60 5.08 -23.72
N ALA A 240 6.27 5.40 -24.98
CA ALA A 240 6.65 4.59 -26.13
C ALA A 240 7.05 5.48 -27.30
N TYR A 241 8.17 5.17 -27.93
CA TYR A 241 8.65 5.92 -29.08
C TYR A 241 8.04 5.38 -30.39
N ASP A 242 7.44 6.29 -31.15
CA ASP A 242 7.00 6.07 -32.53
C ASP A 242 8.10 6.53 -33.50
N PRO A 243 8.85 5.63 -34.13
CA PRO A 243 9.94 6.01 -35.01
C PRO A 243 9.47 6.57 -36.35
N VAL A 244 8.21 6.34 -36.73
CA VAL A 244 7.63 6.87 -37.98
C VAL A 244 7.26 8.34 -37.83
N ALA A 245 6.55 8.65 -36.77
CA ALA A 245 6.14 10.01 -36.44
C ALA A 245 7.26 10.83 -35.77
N LYS A 246 8.34 10.19 -35.31
CA LYS A 246 9.41 10.77 -34.48
C LYS A 246 8.83 11.45 -33.23
N LYS A 247 7.92 10.76 -32.58
CA LYS A 247 7.26 11.24 -31.35
C LYS A 247 7.26 10.17 -30.28
N ILE A 248 7.34 10.62 -29.04
CA ILE A 248 7.12 9.76 -27.88
C ILE A 248 5.68 9.96 -27.44
N VAL A 249 4.95 8.86 -27.27
CA VAL A 249 3.58 8.85 -26.76
C VAL A 249 3.62 8.62 -25.26
N LEU A 250 2.89 9.43 -24.50
CA LEU A 250 2.63 9.26 -23.09
C LEU A 250 1.12 9.10 -22.87
N PHE A 251 0.75 8.15 -22.03
CA PHE A 251 -0.65 7.97 -21.63
C PHE A 251 -0.79 7.82 -20.13
N GLY A 252 -1.83 8.42 -19.58
CA GLY A 252 -2.33 8.18 -18.23
C GLY A 252 -1.31 8.42 -17.13
N GLY A 253 -1.42 7.67 -16.09
CA GLY A 253 -0.57 7.76 -14.90
C GLY A 253 -1.37 8.08 -13.64
N ASP A 254 -0.66 8.20 -12.54
CA ASP A 254 -1.20 8.44 -11.22
C ASP A 254 -0.67 9.75 -10.66
N GLN A 255 -1.59 10.61 -10.24
CA GLN A 255 -1.29 11.89 -9.60
C GLN A 255 -1.40 11.79 -8.07
N LEU A 256 -1.29 10.59 -7.51
CA LEU A 256 -1.44 10.25 -6.08
C LEU A 256 -2.86 10.40 -5.54
N GLN A 257 -3.66 11.25 -6.13
CA GLN A 257 -5.04 11.53 -5.72
C GLN A 257 -6.05 11.04 -6.75
N GLN A 258 -5.63 10.86 -7.98
CA GLN A 258 -6.46 10.37 -9.07
C GLN A 258 -5.64 9.74 -10.20
N LEU A 259 -6.23 8.77 -10.88
CA LEU A 259 -5.73 8.30 -12.16
C LEU A 259 -6.22 9.20 -13.29
N ILE A 260 -5.40 9.34 -14.30
CA ILE A 260 -5.67 10.19 -15.45
C ILE A 260 -5.72 9.40 -16.75
N SER A 261 -6.33 9.97 -17.79
CA SER A 261 -6.51 9.33 -19.10
C SER A 261 -6.11 10.25 -20.26
N ASP A 262 -5.36 11.30 -19.97
CA ASP A 262 -4.84 12.18 -20.99
C ASP A 262 -3.78 11.48 -21.87
N THR A 263 -3.63 11.96 -23.07
CA THR A 263 -2.64 11.51 -24.03
C THR A 263 -1.78 12.68 -24.44
N TRP A 264 -0.49 12.50 -24.37
CA TRP A 264 0.49 13.51 -24.80
C TRP A 264 1.47 12.90 -25.80
N THR A 265 1.97 13.77 -26.68
CA THR A 265 3.07 13.40 -27.58
C THR A 265 4.24 14.35 -27.38
N PHE A 266 5.45 13.81 -27.28
CA PHE A 266 6.68 14.59 -27.27
C PHE A 266 7.33 14.53 -28.65
N ASP A 267 7.40 15.64 -29.33
CA ASP A 267 8.11 15.78 -30.59
C ASP A 267 9.61 15.82 -30.32
N VAL A 268 10.32 14.76 -30.70
CA VAL A 268 11.75 14.64 -30.43
C VAL A 268 12.61 15.52 -31.31
N VAL A 269 12.06 16.06 -32.39
CA VAL A 269 12.76 17.00 -33.28
C VAL A 269 12.71 18.42 -32.70
N ALA A 270 11.54 18.80 -32.20
CA ALA A 270 11.29 20.14 -31.69
C ALA A 270 11.49 20.28 -30.17
N ASP A 271 11.71 19.18 -29.46
CA ASP A 271 11.74 19.11 -27.99
C ASP A 271 10.51 19.75 -27.35
N ARG A 272 9.31 19.32 -27.77
CA ARG A 272 8.06 19.93 -27.34
C ARG A 272 6.97 18.90 -27.05
N TRP A 273 6.29 19.06 -25.92
CA TRP A 273 5.07 18.33 -25.61
C TRP A 273 3.84 18.93 -26.24
N GLU A 274 2.98 18.08 -26.75
CA GLU A 274 1.66 18.45 -27.27
C GLU A 274 0.60 17.53 -26.63
N GLU A 275 -0.42 18.13 -26.04
CA GLU A 275 -1.58 17.38 -25.54
C GLU A 275 -2.45 16.95 -26.70
N CYS A 276 -2.73 15.66 -26.78
CA CYS A 276 -3.68 15.10 -27.72
C CYS A 276 -5.08 15.14 -27.13
N GLN A 277 -6.05 15.45 -27.98
CA GLN A 277 -7.44 15.50 -27.56
C GLN A 277 -8.28 14.49 -28.36
N PRO A 278 -8.07 13.17 -28.16
CA PRO A 278 -8.85 12.16 -28.86
C PRO A 278 -10.29 12.15 -28.40
N THR A 279 -11.24 11.94 -29.31
CA THR A 279 -12.68 11.85 -28.98
C THR A 279 -13.01 10.60 -28.15
N VAL A 280 -12.22 9.54 -28.34
CA VAL A 280 -12.31 8.30 -27.58
C VAL A 280 -10.95 8.03 -26.97
N SER A 281 -10.91 7.59 -25.72
CA SER A 281 -9.68 7.33 -24.98
C SER A 281 -9.85 6.10 -24.08
N PRO A 282 -8.80 5.34 -23.78
CA PRO A 282 -8.84 4.37 -22.71
C PRO A 282 -9.25 5.03 -21.39
N SER A 283 -9.88 4.26 -20.50
CA SER A 283 -10.22 4.76 -19.15
C SER A 283 -8.96 5.17 -18.37
N PRO A 284 -9.10 6.08 -17.36
CA PRO A 284 -8.00 6.47 -16.49
C PRO A 284 -7.28 5.25 -15.91
N ARG A 285 -5.97 5.16 -16.10
CA ARG A 285 -5.15 4.05 -15.63
C ARG A 285 -3.68 4.39 -15.51
N ALA A 286 -2.98 3.58 -14.74
CA ALA A 286 -1.54 3.64 -14.59
C ALA A 286 -0.93 2.21 -14.60
N GLY A 287 0.39 2.10 -14.67
CA GLY A 287 1.07 0.81 -14.64
C GLY A 287 0.75 -0.12 -15.81
N HIS A 288 0.16 0.39 -16.89
CA HIS A 288 -0.08 -0.32 -18.14
C HIS A 288 1.22 -0.52 -18.92
N ALA A 289 1.22 -1.44 -19.89
CA ALA A 289 2.28 -1.48 -20.90
C ALA A 289 1.94 -0.53 -22.06
N LEU A 290 2.95 0.16 -22.57
CA LEU A 290 2.86 0.98 -23.78
C LEU A 290 3.98 0.59 -24.72
N ILE A 291 3.64 0.10 -25.92
CA ILE A 291 4.58 -0.59 -26.82
C ILE A 291 4.37 -0.15 -28.25
N TRP A 292 5.45 0.12 -28.98
CA TRP A 292 5.39 0.29 -30.43
C TRP A 292 5.15 -1.04 -31.14
N LEU A 293 4.10 -1.11 -31.97
CA LEU A 293 3.82 -2.25 -32.84
C LEU A 293 4.26 -1.93 -34.28
N PRO A 294 5.34 -2.50 -34.75
CA PRO A 294 5.87 -2.19 -36.07
C PRO A 294 4.91 -2.49 -37.24
N THR A 295 4.16 -3.59 -37.14
CA THR A 295 3.21 -4.02 -38.18
C THR A 295 2.03 -3.06 -38.30
N ALA A 296 1.46 -2.67 -37.18
CA ALA A 296 0.33 -1.74 -37.13
C ALA A 296 0.77 -0.29 -37.34
N LYS A 297 2.05 0.04 -37.17
CA LYS A 297 2.62 1.38 -37.12
C LYS A 297 1.85 2.25 -36.11
N ARG A 298 1.60 1.71 -34.95
CA ARG A 298 0.84 2.32 -33.86
C ARG A 298 1.39 1.93 -32.51
N VAL A 299 1.06 2.72 -31.50
CA VAL A 299 1.41 2.43 -30.14
C VAL A 299 0.28 1.62 -29.48
N LEU A 300 0.61 0.43 -28.98
CA LEU A 300 -0.29 -0.42 -28.21
C LEU A 300 -0.26 -0.03 -26.74
N LEU A 301 -1.44 0.15 -26.16
CA LEU A 301 -1.65 0.16 -24.72
C LEU A 301 -2.24 -1.19 -24.30
N LEU A 302 -1.69 -1.81 -23.27
CA LEU A 302 -2.16 -3.08 -22.73
C LEU A 302 -2.29 -3.01 -21.20
N GLY A 303 -3.47 -3.34 -20.68
CA GLY A 303 -3.73 -3.51 -19.26
C GLY A 303 -3.60 -2.26 -18.40
N GLY A 304 -2.96 -2.40 -17.26
CA GLY A 304 -2.83 -1.38 -16.23
C GLY A 304 -3.84 -1.55 -15.10
N TYR A 305 -3.72 -0.74 -14.07
CA TYR A 305 -4.68 -0.70 -12.97
C TYR A 305 -5.58 0.53 -13.04
N GLY A 306 -6.78 0.39 -12.52
CA GLY A 306 -7.77 1.45 -12.40
C GLY A 306 -8.27 1.57 -10.96
N TYR A 307 -8.94 2.67 -10.63
CA TYR A 307 -9.68 2.74 -9.39
C TYR A 307 -10.92 1.83 -9.44
N SER A 308 -11.24 1.25 -8.31
CA SER A 308 -12.50 0.55 -8.17
C SER A 308 -13.67 1.53 -8.38
N SER A 309 -14.57 1.20 -9.30
CA SER A 309 -15.81 1.97 -9.50
C SER A 309 -16.85 1.68 -8.44
N THR A 310 -16.63 0.63 -7.64
CA THR A 310 -17.59 0.25 -6.63
C THR A 310 -17.41 1.11 -5.39
N THR A 311 -18.51 1.37 -4.75
CA THR A 311 -18.64 2.02 -3.45
C THR A 311 -17.93 1.27 -2.32
N GLU A 312 -17.40 0.10 -2.59
CA GLU A 312 -16.58 -0.65 -1.67
C GLU A 312 -15.14 -0.20 -1.81
N TYR A 313 -14.71 0.68 -0.96
CA TYR A 313 -13.31 0.88 -0.66
C TYR A 313 -12.78 -0.35 0.10
N VAL A 314 -12.76 -1.45 -0.62
CA VAL A 314 -12.07 -2.64 -0.14
C VAL A 314 -10.59 -2.34 -0.21
N ALA A 315 -9.84 -2.92 0.67
CA ALA A 315 -8.42 -2.95 0.90
C ALA A 315 -7.45 -2.53 -0.22
N SER A 316 -7.88 -2.38 -1.43
CA SER A 316 -7.17 -1.74 -2.52
C SER A 316 -8.10 -0.81 -3.26
N LEU A 317 -7.84 0.48 -3.20
CA LEU A 317 -8.44 1.48 -4.09
C LEU A 317 -8.23 1.13 -5.56
N TYR A 318 -7.24 0.32 -5.82
CA TYR A 318 -6.78 -0.06 -7.13
C TYR A 318 -7.19 -1.48 -7.44
N ARG A 319 -7.78 -1.67 -8.61
CA ARG A 319 -8.11 -3.01 -9.13
C ARG A 319 -7.50 -3.17 -10.51
N SER A 320 -7.04 -4.38 -10.78
CA SER A 320 -6.73 -4.77 -12.14
C SER A 320 -8.05 -4.96 -12.89
N PRO A 321 -8.36 -4.11 -13.86
CA PRO A 321 -9.49 -4.31 -14.75
C PRO A 321 -9.30 -5.57 -15.58
N PRO A 322 -10.34 -6.04 -16.29
CA PRO A 322 -10.15 -6.95 -17.40
C PRO A 322 -9.06 -6.41 -18.33
N LEU A 323 -8.23 -7.31 -18.83
CA LEU A 323 -7.16 -6.93 -19.73
C LEU A 323 -7.75 -6.33 -21.01
N GLU A 324 -7.31 -5.15 -21.37
CA GLU A 324 -7.72 -4.45 -22.60
C GLU A 324 -6.52 -4.09 -23.46
N ALA A 325 -6.73 -4.11 -24.77
CA ALA A 325 -5.80 -3.60 -25.75
C ALA A 325 -6.41 -2.41 -26.51
N TRP A 326 -5.63 -1.36 -26.65
CA TRP A 326 -5.95 -0.17 -27.41
C TRP A 326 -4.79 0.22 -28.30
N LEU A 327 -5.05 0.77 -29.49
CA LEU A 327 -4.03 1.27 -30.41
C LEU A 327 -4.15 2.79 -30.53
N PHE A 328 -3.03 3.46 -30.43
CA PHE A 328 -2.92 4.90 -30.68
C PHE A 328 -2.23 5.17 -32.02
N ASP A 329 -2.90 5.93 -32.86
CA ASP A 329 -2.34 6.46 -34.09
C ASP A 329 -1.80 7.86 -33.82
N THR A 330 -0.48 8.00 -33.87
CA THR A 330 0.20 9.26 -33.57
C THR A 330 -0.07 10.33 -34.63
N GLY A 331 -0.29 9.94 -35.89
CA GLY A 331 -0.58 10.84 -36.98
C GLY A 331 -1.96 11.47 -36.89
N THR A 332 -2.98 10.66 -36.63
CA THR A 332 -4.38 11.12 -36.47
C THR A 332 -4.72 11.52 -35.04
N ARG A 333 -3.88 11.20 -34.08
CA ARG A 333 -4.06 11.43 -32.62
C ARG A 333 -5.33 10.76 -32.07
N THR A 334 -5.61 9.54 -32.52
CA THR A 334 -6.83 8.82 -32.15
C THR A 334 -6.50 7.48 -31.51
N TRP A 335 -7.33 7.10 -30.52
CA TRP A 335 -7.34 5.77 -29.94
C TRP A 335 -8.37 4.89 -30.65
N GLN A 336 -7.99 3.64 -30.86
CA GLN A 336 -8.86 2.59 -31.34
C GLN A 336 -8.88 1.47 -30.30
N PHE A 337 -10.07 1.12 -29.82
CA PHE A 337 -10.24 -0.10 -29.03
C PHE A 337 -10.01 -1.32 -29.91
N VAL A 338 -9.24 -2.27 -29.40
CA VAL A 338 -8.96 -3.53 -30.10
C VAL A 338 -9.76 -4.66 -29.48
N ARG A 339 -9.53 -4.91 -28.18
CA ARG A 339 -10.14 -6.05 -27.51
C ARG A 339 -10.14 -5.90 -25.99
N ARG A 340 -11.08 -6.61 -25.37
CA ARG A 340 -11.12 -6.93 -23.95
C ARG A 340 -11.13 -8.44 -23.80
N TRP A 341 -10.34 -8.96 -22.85
CA TRP A 341 -10.36 -10.36 -22.47
C TRP A 341 -11.10 -10.55 -21.16
N ASP A 342 -11.86 -11.63 -21.08
CA ASP A 342 -12.45 -12.03 -19.82
C ASP A 342 -11.37 -12.37 -18.79
N VAL A 343 -11.74 -12.24 -17.55
CA VAL A 343 -10.90 -12.50 -16.38
C VAL A 343 -10.31 -13.90 -16.39
N LYS A 344 -11.09 -14.89 -16.79
CA LYS A 344 -10.69 -16.30 -16.85
C LYS A 344 -9.77 -16.64 -18.03
N ASP A 345 -9.78 -15.79 -19.07
CA ASP A 345 -9.13 -16.04 -20.35
C ASP A 345 -7.94 -15.13 -20.58
N SER A 346 -7.45 -14.47 -19.54
CA SER A 346 -6.32 -13.52 -19.63
C SER A 346 -5.33 -13.70 -18.50
N PRO A 347 -4.05 -13.33 -18.72
CA PRO A 347 -3.04 -13.35 -17.68
C PRO A 347 -3.50 -12.55 -16.46
N ARG A 348 -3.35 -13.12 -15.29
CA ARG A 348 -3.67 -12.47 -14.03
C ARG A 348 -2.63 -12.73 -12.98
N SER A 349 -2.29 -11.68 -12.28
CA SER A 349 -1.66 -11.77 -10.98
C SER A 349 -2.48 -10.95 -9.99
N PRO A 350 -2.60 -11.34 -8.72
CA PRO A 350 -3.15 -10.48 -7.68
C PRO A 350 -2.44 -9.12 -7.60
N ALA A 351 -1.24 -9.04 -8.16
CA ALA A 351 -0.39 -7.85 -8.22
C ALA A 351 -0.20 -7.30 -9.64
N ASN A 352 -1.18 -7.45 -10.54
CA ASN A 352 -1.11 -6.94 -11.93
C ASN A 352 -1.19 -5.41 -12.05
N PHE A 353 -0.65 -4.74 -11.07
CA PHE A 353 -0.63 -3.29 -11.07
C PHE A 353 0.42 -2.72 -12.03
N PHE A 354 1.42 -3.54 -12.39
CA PHE A 354 2.51 -3.13 -13.27
C PHE A 354 2.69 -4.18 -14.36
N LEU A 355 2.02 -3.96 -15.49
CA LEU A 355 2.14 -4.84 -16.61
C LEU A 355 3.30 -4.41 -17.50
N SER A 356 4.24 -5.33 -17.68
CA SER A 356 5.25 -5.22 -18.73
C SER A 356 4.95 -6.22 -19.84
N ALA A 357 5.00 -5.77 -21.07
CA ALA A 357 4.84 -6.63 -22.23
C ALA A 357 5.83 -6.22 -23.31
N ALA A 358 6.16 -7.15 -24.19
CA ALA A 358 7.02 -6.91 -25.34
C ALA A 358 6.46 -7.63 -26.57
N VAL A 359 6.92 -7.23 -27.75
CA VAL A 359 6.73 -8.02 -28.96
C VAL A 359 7.76 -9.14 -28.94
N GLN A 360 7.32 -10.37 -29.14
CA GLN A 360 8.20 -11.54 -29.12
C GLN A 360 9.31 -11.41 -30.18
N PRO A 361 10.55 -11.76 -29.84
CA PRO A 361 11.63 -11.80 -30.82
C PRO A 361 11.28 -12.65 -32.05
N GLY A 362 11.50 -12.08 -33.23
CA GLY A 362 11.17 -12.74 -34.51
C GLY A 362 9.72 -12.55 -34.96
N SER A 363 8.84 -12.04 -34.10
CA SER A 363 7.49 -11.65 -34.47
C SER A 363 7.37 -10.12 -34.64
N THR A 364 6.25 -9.69 -35.19
CA THR A 364 5.90 -8.28 -35.34
C THR A 364 4.59 -7.91 -34.64
N HIS A 365 3.89 -8.90 -34.10
CA HIS A 365 2.58 -8.75 -33.47
C HIS A 365 2.32 -9.70 -32.29
N ASP A 366 3.15 -10.73 -32.09
CA ASP A 366 2.97 -11.64 -30.98
C ASP A 366 3.44 -10.97 -29.69
N LEU A 367 2.52 -10.84 -28.75
CA LEU A 367 2.81 -10.26 -27.46
C LEU A 367 3.31 -11.33 -26.49
N ILE A 368 4.25 -10.97 -25.68
CA ILE A 368 4.70 -11.76 -24.54
C ILE A 368 4.64 -10.90 -23.27
N THR A 369 4.11 -11.46 -22.20
CA THR A 369 4.13 -10.84 -20.88
C THR A 369 4.51 -11.86 -19.82
N VAL A 370 5.14 -11.38 -18.77
CA VAL A 370 5.58 -12.19 -17.64
C VAL A 370 4.92 -11.66 -16.37
N LEU A 371 4.20 -12.54 -15.71
CA LEU A 371 3.50 -12.24 -14.48
C LEU A 371 3.92 -13.19 -13.36
N ALA A 372 3.45 -12.92 -12.16
CA ALA A 372 3.75 -13.75 -11.00
C ALA A 372 3.35 -15.23 -11.16
N ASP A 373 2.36 -15.51 -11.99
CA ASP A 373 1.84 -16.86 -12.25
C ASP A 373 2.44 -17.54 -13.48
N GLY A 374 3.24 -16.87 -14.27
CA GLY A 374 3.91 -17.46 -15.43
C GLY A 374 4.12 -16.52 -16.60
N THR A 375 4.62 -17.09 -17.69
CA THR A 375 4.85 -16.43 -18.98
C THR A 375 3.67 -16.71 -19.91
N TRP A 376 3.14 -15.66 -20.50
CA TRP A 376 1.97 -15.70 -21.34
C TRP A 376 2.26 -15.11 -22.72
N GLN A 377 1.71 -15.71 -23.74
CA GLN A 377 1.82 -15.24 -25.13
C GLN A 377 0.43 -15.03 -25.73
N CYS A 378 0.33 -14.05 -26.63
CA CYS A 378 -0.88 -13.76 -27.39
C CYS A 378 -0.54 -13.24 -28.78
N PRO A 379 -0.86 -13.97 -29.86
CA PRO A 379 -0.84 -13.41 -31.20
C PRO A 379 -1.91 -12.33 -31.31
N LEU A 380 -1.50 -11.06 -31.38
CA LEU A 380 -2.43 -9.95 -31.43
C LEU A 380 -2.83 -9.61 -32.88
N GLU A 381 -4.07 -9.87 -33.22
CA GLU A 381 -4.66 -9.29 -34.43
C GLU A 381 -5.29 -7.94 -34.10
N ALA A 382 -4.82 -6.90 -34.77
CA ALA A 382 -5.25 -5.53 -34.58
C ALA A 382 -6.64 -5.22 -35.24
N LYS A 383 -7.50 -6.23 -35.38
CA LYS A 383 -8.85 -6.02 -35.87
C LYS A 383 -9.76 -5.58 -34.71
N ARG A 384 -10.63 -4.63 -34.99
CA ARG A 384 -11.62 -4.16 -34.04
C ARG A 384 -12.56 -5.32 -33.67
N ASP A 385 -12.73 -5.53 -32.37
CA ASP A 385 -13.76 -6.44 -31.87
C ASP A 385 -15.12 -5.70 -31.93
N ASP A 386 -16.12 -6.33 -32.54
CA ASP A 386 -17.46 -5.73 -32.75
C ASP A 386 -18.22 -5.50 -31.43
N GLU A 387 -17.80 -6.15 -30.33
CA GLU A 387 -18.31 -5.87 -28.98
C GLU A 387 -17.74 -4.56 -28.35
N GLY A 388 -16.99 -3.80 -29.08
CA GLY A 388 -15.92 -2.92 -28.68
C GLY A 388 -16.27 -1.53 -28.18
N THR A 389 -17.39 -1.28 -27.54
CA THR A 389 -17.64 0.04 -26.90
C THR A 389 -17.85 -0.02 -25.39
N ARG A 390 -17.76 -1.18 -24.80
CA ARG A 390 -17.85 -1.31 -23.34
C ARG A 390 -16.56 -0.86 -22.70
N THR A 391 -16.53 0.37 -22.28
CA THR A 391 -15.53 0.82 -21.33
C THR A 391 -15.65 -0.04 -20.06
N TRP A 392 -14.52 -0.50 -19.56
CA TRP A 392 -14.47 -1.23 -18.30
C TRP A 392 -15.26 -0.49 -17.21
N GLY A 393 -16.09 -1.20 -16.45
CA GLY A 393 -17.08 -0.76 -15.48
C GLY A 393 -16.64 0.22 -14.38
N VAL A 394 -15.80 1.14 -14.73
CA VAL A 394 -15.55 2.35 -13.96
C VAL A 394 -16.78 3.21 -14.09
N SER A 395 -17.19 3.84 -13.00
CA SER A 395 -18.30 4.79 -13.01
C SER A 395 -18.28 5.65 -14.26
N PRO A 396 -19.41 5.91 -14.91
CA PRO A 396 -19.48 6.83 -16.06
C PRO A 396 -18.73 8.15 -15.83
N LYS A 397 -18.71 8.63 -14.60
CA LYS A 397 -17.96 9.83 -14.20
C LYS A 397 -16.44 9.70 -14.28
N THR A 398 -15.92 8.48 -14.18
CA THR A 398 -14.48 8.20 -14.31
C THR A 398 -14.06 7.78 -15.70
N THR A 399 -15.03 7.52 -16.59
CA THR A 399 -14.81 7.29 -18.02
C THR A 399 -14.81 8.59 -18.81
N GLU A 400 -15.32 9.68 -18.22
CA GLU A 400 -15.20 10.99 -18.82
C GLU A 400 -13.73 11.33 -18.99
N ARG A 401 -13.42 11.80 -20.18
CA ARG A 401 -12.10 12.26 -20.52
C ARG A 401 -11.65 13.35 -19.57
N ARG A 402 -10.61 13.06 -18.81
CA ARG A 402 -9.94 14.07 -18.00
C ARG A 402 -8.75 14.61 -18.78
N THR A 403 -8.82 15.85 -19.17
CA THR A 403 -7.79 16.57 -19.92
C THR A 403 -6.70 17.09 -19.00
N GLY A 404 -6.07 16.21 -18.21
CA GLY A 404 -4.98 16.60 -17.31
C GLY A 404 -5.36 17.56 -16.18
N SER A 405 -6.63 17.96 -16.05
CA SER A 405 -7.08 18.79 -14.94
C SER A 405 -7.40 17.92 -13.73
N TYR A 406 -6.77 18.20 -12.63
CA TYR A 406 -7.04 17.63 -11.33
C TYR A 406 -8.43 18.05 -10.83
N ASP A 407 -9.25 17.06 -10.40
CA ASP A 407 -10.51 17.34 -9.72
C ASP A 407 -10.30 17.31 -8.20
N PRO A 408 -10.19 18.44 -7.54
CA PRO A 408 -9.91 18.49 -6.10
C PRO A 408 -11.06 17.99 -5.23
N THR A 409 -12.23 17.71 -5.82
CA THR A 409 -13.44 17.32 -5.07
C THR A 409 -13.81 15.83 -5.25
N TRP A 410 -13.01 15.06 -5.96
CA TRP A 410 -13.31 13.66 -6.30
C TRP A 410 -13.63 12.79 -5.08
N TYR A 411 -13.02 13.06 -3.94
CA TYR A 411 -13.19 12.30 -2.69
C TYR A 411 -14.49 12.67 -1.93
N GLN A 412 -15.14 13.76 -2.30
CA GLN A 412 -16.39 14.23 -1.67
C GLN A 412 -17.65 13.73 -2.41
N GLN A 413 -17.47 13.02 -3.53
CA GLN A 413 -18.61 12.51 -4.30
C GLN A 413 -19.34 11.42 -3.53
N ASP A 414 -20.68 11.40 -3.66
CA ASP A 414 -21.58 10.40 -3.08
C ASP A 414 -21.76 10.46 -1.53
N VAL A 415 -21.44 11.57 -0.87
CA VAL A 415 -21.76 11.76 0.54
C VAL A 415 -23.28 12.03 0.66
N PRO A 416 -24.04 11.21 1.42
CA PRO A 416 -25.50 11.40 1.55
C PRO A 416 -25.83 12.70 2.29
N PRO A 417 -27.05 13.25 2.12
CA PRO A 417 -27.53 14.39 2.90
C PRO A 417 -27.48 14.12 4.41
N ALA A 418 -27.27 15.16 5.19
CA ALA A 418 -27.31 15.06 6.64
C ALA A 418 -28.77 15.05 7.14
N GLU A 419 -29.06 14.18 8.11
CA GLU A 419 -30.39 14.05 8.73
C GLU A 419 -30.26 14.05 10.27
N PRO A 420 -29.83 15.15 10.90
CA PRO A 420 -29.47 15.17 12.30
C PRO A 420 -30.63 14.84 13.26
N ASP A 421 -31.84 15.28 12.94
CA ASP A 421 -33.02 15.02 13.81
C ASP A 421 -33.38 13.54 13.82
N ARG A 422 -33.31 12.86 12.67
CA ARG A 422 -33.52 11.41 12.58
C ARG A 422 -32.46 10.67 13.39
N VAL A 423 -31.20 11.02 13.23
CA VAL A 423 -30.09 10.38 13.95
C VAL A 423 -30.22 10.60 15.46
N ALA A 424 -30.55 11.81 15.89
CA ALA A 424 -30.75 12.10 17.29
C ALA A 424 -31.90 11.29 17.93
N ALA A 425 -33.01 11.11 17.21
CA ALA A 425 -34.12 10.26 17.65
C ALA A 425 -33.68 8.79 17.76
N GLU A 426 -33.05 8.25 16.76
CA GLU A 426 -32.57 6.86 16.75
C GLU A 426 -31.56 6.59 17.88
N LEU A 427 -30.62 7.50 18.13
CA LEU A 427 -29.65 7.36 19.22
C LEU A 427 -30.30 7.45 20.61
N ARG A 428 -31.33 8.25 20.77
CA ARG A 428 -32.09 8.33 22.03
C ARG A 428 -32.86 7.06 22.32
N ASP A 429 -33.44 6.45 21.28
CA ASP A 429 -34.33 5.30 21.40
C ASP A 429 -33.59 3.94 21.28
N LEU A 430 -32.24 3.96 21.34
CA LEU A 430 -31.42 2.72 21.29
C LEU A 430 -31.80 1.77 22.43
N PRO A 431 -32.01 0.48 22.11
CA PRO A 431 -32.23 -0.55 23.13
C PRO A 431 -30.99 -0.74 24.01
N ALA A 432 -31.19 -0.95 25.31
CA ALA A 432 -30.08 -1.26 26.18
C ALA A 432 -29.48 -2.63 25.87
N ASN A 433 -28.18 -2.76 26.06
CA ASN A 433 -27.39 -3.99 25.93
C ASN A 433 -27.52 -4.68 24.58
N ARG A 434 -27.69 -3.91 23.51
CA ARG A 434 -27.76 -4.42 22.16
C ARG A 434 -26.90 -3.57 21.21
N TRP A 435 -25.98 -4.21 20.50
CA TRP A 435 -25.23 -3.53 19.45
C TRP A 435 -26.13 -3.23 18.26
N VAL A 436 -26.03 -2.01 17.75
CA VAL A 436 -26.77 -1.52 16.58
C VAL A 436 -25.77 -1.00 15.54
N LEU A 437 -25.82 -1.56 14.35
CA LEU A 437 -25.04 -1.08 13.21
C LEU A 437 -25.66 0.23 12.71
N ARG A 438 -24.81 1.26 12.58
CA ARG A 438 -25.22 2.51 11.93
C ARG A 438 -25.16 2.33 10.40
N PRO A 439 -25.87 3.19 9.65
CA PRO A 439 -25.84 3.13 8.19
C PRO A 439 -24.40 3.10 7.67
N THR A 440 -24.08 2.09 6.90
CA THR A 440 -22.73 1.95 6.30
C THR A 440 -22.55 2.99 5.22
N PRO A 441 -21.59 3.87 5.34
CA PRO A 441 -21.37 4.90 4.34
C PRO A 441 -20.88 4.27 3.04
N LYS A 442 -21.38 4.74 1.92
CA LYS A 442 -20.90 4.30 0.61
C LYS A 442 -19.51 4.87 0.31
N ARG A 443 -19.24 6.07 0.76
CA ARG A 443 -17.96 6.76 0.65
C ARG A 443 -17.82 7.80 1.78
N PRO A 444 -16.63 8.06 2.27
CA PRO A 444 -15.34 7.41 2.01
C PRO A 444 -15.08 6.23 2.95
N GLY A 445 -15.97 5.26 2.96
CA GLY A 445 -15.77 4.02 3.73
C GLY A 445 -14.53 3.28 3.22
N MET A 446 -13.55 3.08 4.08
CA MET A 446 -12.27 2.47 3.72
C MET A 446 -11.98 1.32 4.66
N ASN A 447 -11.34 0.28 4.15
CA ASN A 447 -10.81 -0.76 5.02
C ASN A 447 -9.67 -0.18 5.84
N MET A 448 -9.80 -0.25 7.16
CA MET A 448 -8.77 0.18 8.11
C MET A 448 -8.51 -0.93 9.12
N ASP A 449 -8.00 -2.05 8.64
CA ASP A 449 -7.58 -3.15 9.50
C ASP A 449 -6.49 -2.72 10.46
N TRP A 450 -6.46 -3.31 11.64
CA TRP A 450 -5.39 -3.15 12.61
C TRP A 450 -5.16 -1.71 13.10
N GLY A 451 -6.17 -0.87 12.95
CA GLY A 451 -6.17 0.51 13.42
C GLY A 451 -7.18 0.75 14.53
N SER A 452 -6.99 1.82 15.29
CA SER A 452 -7.91 2.29 16.31
C SER A 452 -8.65 3.54 15.85
N ALA A 453 -9.60 3.98 16.66
CA ALA A 453 -10.30 5.23 16.48
C ALA A 453 -10.38 5.98 17.81
N VAL A 454 -10.59 7.29 17.75
CA VAL A 454 -10.76 8.14 18.93
C VAL A 454 -12.04 8.95 18.81
N PHE A 455 -12.67 9.22 19.94
CA PHE A 455 -13.82 10.11 20.02
C PHE A 455 -13.39 11.53 20.42
N ALA A 456 -13.88 12.51 19.68
CA ALA A 456 -13.68 13.93 19.93
C ALA A 456 -14.98 14.53 20.49
N PRO A 457 -15.15 14.62 21.82
CA PRO A 457 -16.44 14.95 22.42
C PRO A 457 -16.90 16.38 22.14
N GLU A 458 -15.97 17.31 21.97
CA GLU A 458 -16.29 18.72 21.67
C GLU A 458 -16.75 18.93 20.23
N LEU A 459 -16.48 17.96 19.36
CA LEU A 459 -16.81 17.99 17.93
C LEU A 459 -17.93 17.03 17.56
N ASP A 460 -18.31 16.12 18.47
CA ASP A 460 -19.19 14.98 18.18
C ASP A 460 -18.70 14.14 17.00
N GLN A 461 -17.41 13.85 16.97
CA GLN A 461 -16.76 13.15 15.86
C GLN A 461 -15.96 11.94 16.33
N ILE A 462 -15.98 10.90 15.51
CA ILE A 462 -15.04 9.79 15.57
C ILE A 462 -13.97 10.04 14.52
N LEU A 463 -12.71 10.05 14.96
CA LEU A 463 -11.55 10.23 14.12
C LEU A 463 -10.78 8.91 13.99
N ARG A 464 -10.44 8.50 12.78
CA ARG A 464 -9.70 7.30 12.52
C ARG A 464 -8.63 7.55 11.47
N PHE A 465 -7.40 7.11 11.72
CA PHE A 465 -6.29 7.31 10.80
C PHE A 465 -5.42 6.07 10.70
N SER A 466 -5.12 5.71 9.44
CA SER A 466 -4.24 4.60 9.09
C SER A 466 -4.77 3.22 9.52
N GLY A 467 -4.07 2.19 9.14
CA GLY A 467 -4.37 0.79 9.42
C GLY A 467 -3.31 -0.10 8.79
N GLY A 468 -3.37 -1.41 9.08
CA GLY A 468 -2.39 -2.38 8.59
C GLY A 468 -2.77 -3.03 7.26
N HIS A 469 -1.98 -3.96 6.84
CA HIS A 469 -2.07 -4.87 5.69
C HIS A 469 -3.19 -4.60 4.69
N SER A 470 -2.85 -4.03 3.54
CA SER A 470 -3.81 -3.73 2.47
C SER A 470 -4.97 -2.81 2.90
N ALA A 471 -4.82 -2.11 4.03
CA ALA A 471 -5.76 -1.10 4.47
C ALA A 471 -5.51 0.25 3.78
N TYR A 472 -6.37 1.21 4.09
CA TYR A 472 -6.23 2.57 3.62
C TYR A 472 -4.88 3.18 4.01
N SER A 473 -4.14 3.61 3.01
CA SER A 473 -2.80 4.19 3.15
C SER A 473 -2.73 5.68 2.76
N GLY A 474 -3.87 6.37 2.73
CA GLY A 474 -3.89 7.80 2.43
C GLY A 474 -3.51 8.66 3.64
N THR A 475 -3.16 9.91 3.38
CA THR A 475 -2.74 10.89 4.39
C THR A 475 -3.90 11.57 5.12
N ALA A 476 -5.14 11.43 4.62
CA ALA A 476 -6.32 12.04 5.22
C ALA A 476 -6.96 11.10 6.26
N PRO A 477 -7.24 11.58 7.49
CA PRO A 477 -8.05 10.82 8.44
C PRO A 477 -9.49 10.68 7.99
N GLN A 478 -10.14 9.60 8.37
CA GLN A 478 -11.59 9.49 8.29
C GLN A 478 -12.23 10.23 9.46
N VAL A 479 -13.21 11.04 9.17
CA VAL A 479 -14.02 11.77 10.14
C VAL A 479 -15.46 11.29 10.05
N TYR A 480 -15.97 10.67 11.11
CA TYR A 480 -17.37 10.29 11.20
C TYR A 480 -18.09 11.22 12.16
N ASP A 481 -19.09 11.90 11.67
CA ASP A 481 -19.96 12.81 12.47
C ASP A 481 -21.11 11.99 13.07
N VAL A 482 -21.12 11.85 14.40
CA VAL A 482 -22.12 11.05 15.12
C VAL A 482 -23.51 11.70 15.16
N LYS A 483 -23.64 12.97 14.77
CA LYS A 483 -24.94 13.64 14.67
C LYS A 483 -25.63 13.36 13.35
N THR A 484 -24.88 13.00 12.32
CA THR A 484 -25.41 12.89 10.96
C THR A 484 -25.18 11.51 10.33
N ASP A 485 -24.51 10.60 11.02
CA ASP A 485 -24.08 9.29 10.49
C ASP A 485 -23.27 9.38 9.20
N ARG A 486 -22.42 10.39 9.08
CA ARG A 486 -21.69 10.65 7.84
C ARG A 486 -20.19 10.58 8.03
N TYR A 487 -19.56 9.92 7.08
CA TYR A 487 -18.11 10.03 6.91
C TYR A 487 -17.75 11.19 6.00
N SER A 488 -16.60 11.79 6.29
CA SER A 488 -15.93 12.75 5.41
C SER A 488 -14.42 12.53 5.44
N LEU A 489 -13.74 12.97 4.38
CA LEU A 489 -12.31 13.21 4.39
C LEU A 489 -12.09 14.73 4.41
N PRO A 490 -11.22 15.24 5.27
CA PRO A 490 -11.02 16.69 5.43
C PRO A 490 -10.28 17.32 4.25
N PHE A 491 -9.56 16.51 3.48
CA PHE A 491 -8.86 16.91 2.27
C PHE A 491 -8.68 15.70 1.34
N ALA A 492 -8.27 15.95 0.10
CA ALA A 492 -7.96 14.88 -0.84
C ALA A 492 -6.76 14.07 -0.36
N PRO A 493 -6.91 12.77 -0.09
CA PRO A 493 -5.82 11.96 0.43
C PRO A 493 -4.72 11.78 -0.61
N GLU A 494 -3.49 11.98 -0.21
CA GLU A 494 -2.34 11.55 -0.97
C GLU A 494 -2.08 10.08 -0.63
N MET A 495 -1.88 9.26 -1.66
CA MET A 495 -1.69 7.82 -1.52
C MET A 495 -0.37 7.41 -2.15
N PRO A 496 0.61 7.05 -1.33
CA PRO A 496 1.89 6.56 -1.85
C PRO A 496 1.71 5.24 -2.57
N LEU A 497 1.88 5.26 -3.89
CA LEU A 497 1.71 4.10 -4.76
C LEU A 497 2.60 2.94 -4.38
N GLU A 498 3.82 3.26 -4.04
CA GLU A 498 4.85 2.32 -3.71
C GLU A 498 4.47 1.36 -2.59
N PHE A 499 3.65 1.84 -1.69
CA PHE A 499 3.28 1.12 -0.48
C PHE A 499 1.86 0.56 -0.49
N VAL A 500 1.01 1.07 -1.37
CA VAL A 500 -0.35 0.54 -1.54
C VAL A 500 -0.34 -0.94 -1.92
N TYR A 501 0.74 -1.40 -2.56
CA TYR A 501 0.88 -2.77 -3.07
C TYR A 501 1.86 -3.63 -2.31
N SER A 502 2.63 -3.06 -1.42
CA SER A 502 3.46 -3.85 -0.55
C SER A 502 2.66 -4.19 0.71
N ASN A 503 2.65 -5.44 1.10
CA ASN A 503 2.24 -5.82 2.45
C ASN A 503 3.30 -5.39 3.47
N ASP A 504 4.25 -4.57 3.06
CA ASP A 504 5.35 -4.14 3.88
C ASP A 504 4.88 -3.05 4.83
N GLN A 505 5.15 -3.25 6.08
CA GLN A 505 4.91 -2.27 7.11
C GLN A 505 6.01 -1.22 7.03
N VAL A 506 5.65 0.00 6.74
CA VAL A 506 6.60 1.10 6.79
C VAL A 506 6.78 1.52 8.24
N ARG A 507 8.00 1.39 8.70
CA ARG A 507 8.42 1.78 10.03
C ARG A 507 9.20 3.09 9.95
N GLY A 508 8.99 3.94 10.93
CA GLY A 508 9.68 5.22 11.00
C GLY A 508 8.83 6.38 10.52
N GLU A 509 9.48 7.49 10.19
CA GLU A 509 8.80 8.70 9.79
C GLU A 509 8.70 8.81 8.28
N TRP A 510 7.46 8.83 7.79
CA TRP A 510 7.13 9.22 6.45
C TRP A 510 6.13 10.35 6.49
N SER A 511 6.32 11.35 5.67
CA SER A 511 5.33 12.41 5.51
C SER A 511 5.31 12.92 4.08
N PHE A 512 4.10 13.23 3.63
CA PHE A 512 3.86 13.95 2.40
C PHE A 512 3.52 15.36 2.78
N ASP A 513 4.37 16.30 2.42
CA ASP A 513 4.12 17.72 2.65
C ASP A 513 3.73 18.06 4.10
N GLY A 514 4.33 17.34 5.04
CA GLY A 514 4.01 17.48 6.46
C GLY A 514 2.84 16.64 6.96
N ASN A 515 2.11 15.93 6.09
CA ASN A 515 1.08 14.98 6.47
C ASN A 515 1.70 13.62 6.79
N PRO A 516 1.39 13.00 7.94
CA PRO A 516 1.93 11.70 8.27
C PRO A 516 1.35 10.64 7.35
N TRP A 517 2.13 9.57 7.18
CA TRP A 517 1.73 8.45 6.38
C TRP A 517 2.22 7.14 6.99
N MET A 518 1.43 6.10 6.94
CA MET A 518 1.76 4.80 7.49
C MET A 518 0.87 3.70 6.91
N THR A 519 1.45 2.58 6.52
CA THR A 519 0.73 1.37 6.10
C THR A 519 0.79 0.25 7.14
N GLY A 520 1.40 0.48 8.28
CA GLY A 520 1.51 -0.49 9.37
C GLY A 520 0.27 -0.56 10.24
N HIS A 521 0.24 -1.58 11.11
CA HIS A 521 -0.75 -1.70 12.17
C HIS A 521 -0.62 -0.51 13.12
N THR A 522 -1.63 0.30 13.26
CA THR A 522 -1.58 1.43 14.18
C THR A 522 -2.13 1.10 15.55
N TYR A 523 -2.85 -0.02 15.67
CA TYR A 523 -3.45 -0.47 16.93
C TYR A 523 -3.97 0.70 17.77
N LYS A 524 -3.58 0.82 19.03
CA LYS A 524 -3.93 1.91 19.94
C LYS A 524 -2.86 2.98 20.07
N SER A 525 -2.09 3.24 19.01
CA SER A 525 -1.07 4.30 18.99
C SER A 525 -1.62 5.69 18.65
N THR A 526 -2.93 5.83 18.61
CA THR A 526 -3.63 7.11 18.44
C THR A 526 -4.39 7.47 19.71
N GLY A 527 -4.42 8.76 20.03
CA GLY A 527 -5.18 9.33 21.14
C GLY A 527 -5.91 10.61 20.72
N TYR A 528 -6.70 11.15 21.62
CA TYR A 528 -7.30 12.48 21.48
C TYR A 528 -6.88 13.36 22.65
N ASP A 529 -6.47 14.58 22.37
CA ASP A 529 -6.18 15.58 23.41
C ASP A 529 -7.24 16.70 23.35
N SER A 530 -8.14 16.72 24.31
CA SER A 530 -9.24 17.69 24.38
C SER A 530 -8.76 19.13 24.54
N ARG A 531 -7.58 19.36 25.13
CA ARG A 531 -7.00 20.71 25.30
C ARG A 531 -6.53 21.28 23.98
N LEU A 532 -5.99 20.42 23.11
CA LEU A 532 -5.58 20.76 21.75
C LEU A 532 -6.71 20.60 20.72
N ARG A 533 -7.75 19.86 21.07
CA ARG A 533 -8.84 19.42 20.19
C ARG A 533 -8.33 18.68 18.95
N CYS A 534 -7.29 17.89 19.13
CA CYS A 534 -6.60 17.20 18.05
C CYS A 534 -6.51 15.68 18.29
N LEU A 535 -6.61 14.92 17.20
CA LEU A 535 -6.13 13.55 17.18
C LEU A 535 -4.60 13.58 17.31
N VAL A 536 -4.07 12.76 18.21
CA VAL A 536 -2.63 12.58 18.43
C VAL A 536 -2.20 11.26 17.80
N PHE A 537 -1.32 11.31 16.79
CA PHE A 537 -0.79 10.15 16.09
C PHE A 537 0.67 9.94 16.51
N ALA A 538 0.93 8.83 17.19
CA ALA A 538 2.14 8.62 17.98
C ALA A 538 3.15 7.59 17.42
N PRO A 539 2.86 6.73 16.43
CA PRO A 539 3.78 5.64 16.09
C PRO A 539 4.99 6.05 15.25
N HIS A 540 5.07 7.29 14.82
CA HIS A 540 6.19 7.85 14.07
C HIS A 540 7.35 8.30 14.97
N GLU A 541 8.45 8.73 14.36
CA GLU A 541 9.59 9.33 15.07
C GLU A 541 9.20 10.62 15.80
N TYR A 542 8.23 11.35 15.23
CA TYR A 542 7.66 12.59 15.81
C TYR A 542 6.17 12.39 16.03
N LEU A 543 5.62 13.21 16.92
CA LEU A 543 4.18 13.33 17.05
C LEU A 543 3.57 14.05 15.86
N TYR A 544 2.39 13.63 15.48
CA TYR A 544 1.55 14.38 14.56
C TYR A 544 0.20 14.65 15.19
N PHE A 545 -0.33 15.84 14.94
CA PHE A 545 -1.59 16.32 15.46
C PHE A 545 -2.50 16.66 14.31
N PHE A 546 -3.67 16.06 14.28
CA PHE A 546 -4.70 16.38 13.30
C PHE A 546 -5.81 17.19 13.95
N ASP A 547 -5.99 18.42 13.46
CA ASP A 547 -7.10 19.30 13.83
C ASP A 547 -8.23 19.10 12.80
N SER A 548 -9.32 18.47 13.24
CA SER A 548 -10.47 18.20 12.38
C SER A 548 -11.25 19.48 11.99
N ALA A 549 -11.18 20.53 12.77
CA ALA A 549 -11.86 21.79 12.46
C ALA A 549 -11.18 22.53 11.29
N THR A 550 -9.87 22.44 11.19
CA THR A 550 -9.10 23.07 10.11
C THR A 550 -8.72 22.12 8.99
N GLY A 551 -8.87 20.80 9.20
CA GLY A 551 -8.45 19.76 8.26
C GLY A 551 -6.93 19.68 8.09
N ARG A 552 -6.14 20.05 9.09
CA ARG A 552 -4.69 20.16 8.97
C ARG A 552 -3.94 19.26 9.94
N TRP A 553 -2.85 18.72 9.42
CA TRP A 553 -1.82 18.10 10.24
C TRP A 553 -0.75 19.09 10.66
N THR A 554 -0.23 18.91 11.86
CA THR A 554 0.97 19.58 12.35
C THR A 554 1.88 18.59 13.04
N ARG A 555 3.20 18.77 12.92
CA ARG A 555 4.22 17.91 13.54
C ARG A 555 4.72 18.51 14.83
N GLY A 556 4.97 17.67 15.84
CA GLY A 556 5.68 18.06 17.05
C GLY A 556 7.15 18.39 16.78
N PRO A 557 7.79 19.24 17.60
CA PRO A 557 9.14 19.73 17.36
C PRO A 557 10.24 18.71 17.74
N GLU A 558 9.96 17.79 18.66
CA GLU A 558 10.95 16.84 19.18
C GLU A 558 10.64 15.39 18.76
N ARG A 559 11.68 14.59 18.67
CA ARG A 559 11.53 13.14 18.49
C ARG A 559 10.86 12.52 19.71
N ASN A 560 10.03 11.51 19.45
CA ASN A 560 9.39 10.76 20.51
C ASN A 560 10.43 10.05 21.41
N PRO A 561 10.20 9.99 22.73
CA PRO A 561 11.15 9.39 23.68
C PRO A 561 11.14 7.86 23.67
N TYR A 562 10.21 7.26 22.93
CA TYR A 562 10.09 5.82 22.73
C TYR A 562 10.53 5.42 21.32
N ARG A 563 10.64 4.12 21.09
CA ARG A 563 10.98 3.57 19.76
C ARG A 563 9.82 3.80 18.81
N ALA A 564 10.10 4.44 17.70
CA ALA A 564 9.11 4.69 16.66
C ALA A 564 8.71 3.35 16.01
N ASP A 565 7.54 2.89 16.35
CA ASP A 565 6.89 1.72 15.78
C ASP A 565 5.50 1.60 16.43
N PHE A 566 4.53 1.16 15.68
CA PHE A 566 3.17 0.91 16.16
C PHE A 566 3.09 -0.22 17.19
N TYR A 567 4.08 -1.10 17.27
CA TYR A 567 4.17 -2.12 18.32
C TYR A 567 4.70 -1.59 19.66
N ASN A 568 5.31 -0.42 19.64
CA ASN A 568 6.09 0.08 20.78
C ASN A 568 5.39 1.18 21.56
N VAL A 569 4.18 1.59 21.19
CA VAL A 569 3.47 2.66 21.85
C VAL A 569 1.96 2.44 21.87
N THR A 570 1.35 2.73 23.00
CA THR A 570 -0.11 2.83 23.19
C THR A 570 -0.43 4.20 23.77
N VAL A 571 -1.50 4.85 23.29
CA VAL A 571 -1.92 6.17 23.73
C VAL A 571 -3.31 6.11 24.35
N CYS A 572 -3.49 6.78 25.46
CA CYS A 572 -4.77 6.95 26.16
C CYS A 572 -5.09 8.43 26.32
N SER A 573 -6.35 8.80 26.08
CA SER A 573 -6.86 10.15 26.34
C SER A 573 -7.21 10.31 27.82
N THR A 574 -6.77 11.41 28.43
CA THR A 574 -7.17 11.81 29.80
C THR A 574 -7.58 13.28 29.81
N PRO A 575 -8.31 13.76 30.82
CA PRO A 575 -8.65 15.19 30.92
C PRO A 575 -7.43 16.12 31.02
N GLN A 576 -6.32 15.60 31.56
CA GLN A 576 -5.05 16.33 31.69
C GLN A 576 -4.17 16.19 30.42
N GLY A 577 -4.67 15.54 29.37
CA GLY A 577 -4.01 15.33 28.09
C GLY A 577 -3.74 13.88 27.76
N ALA A 578 -3.31 13.66 26.55
CA ALA A 578 -2.94 12.33 26.09
C ALA A 578 -1.73 11.79 26.89
N VAL A 579 -1.76 10.51 27.20
CA VAL A 579 -0.69 9.78 27.88
C VAL A 579 -0.23 8.64 26.99
N ALA A 580 1.07 8.52 26.76
CA ALA A 580 1.69 7.42 26.04
C ALA A 580 2.36 6.44 27.02
N TRP A 581 2.21 5.16 26.73
CA TRP A 581 2.99 4.08 27.29
C TRP A 581 3.77 3.41 26.18
N GLY A 582 5.09 3.34 26.30
CA GLY A 582 5.93 2.87 25.20
C GLY A 582 7.26 2.27 25.62
N ASP A 583 7.91 1.58 24.68
CA ASP A 583 9.26 1.07 24.85
C ASP A 583 10.28 2.21 24.74
N LYS A 584 11.08 2.40 25.78
CA LYS A 584 12.11 3.43 25.76
C LYS A 584 13.11 3.24 24.62
N ARG A 585 13.50 4.34 24.01
CA ARG A 585 14.42 4.34 22.86
C ARG A 585 15.80 3.75 23.18
N ASP A 586 16.25 3.90 24.39
CA ASP A 586 17.54 3.39 24.91
C ASP A 586 17.52 1.91 25.29
N GLY A 587 16.37 1.26 25.20
CA GLY A 587 16.20 -0.16 25.60
C GLY A 587 16.00 -0.36 27.09
N GLY A 588 15.86 0.71 27.88
CA GLY A 588 15.65 0.68 29.34
C GLY A 588 14.25 0.26 29.80
N GLY A 589 13.58 -0.62 29.06
CA GLY A 589 12.22 -1.06 29.37
C GLY A 589 11.14 -0.09 28.89
N THR A 590 9.96 -0.13 29.52
CA THR A 590 8.83 0.74 29.18
C THR A 590 8.81 2.01 30.02
N GLY A 591 8.16 3.05 29.51
CA GLY A 591 7.96 4.33 30.19
C GLY A 591 6.57 4.90 29.98
N LEU A 592 6.23 5.89 30.78
CA LEU A 592 5.01 6.67 30.66
C LEU A 592 5.36 8.13 30.39
N TRP A 593 4.61 8.76 29.50
CA TRP A 593 4.77 10.17 29.16
C TRP A 593 3.42 10.83 29.03
N ARG A 594 3.30 12.07 29.48
CA ARG A 594 2.14 12.93 29.27
C ARG A 594 2.44 13.98 28.22
N LEU A 595 1.50 14.25 27.36
CA LEU A 595 1.62 15.30 26.37
C LEU A 595 1.60 16.68 27.03
N ASP A 596 2.64 17.46 26.78
CA ASP A 596 2.65 18.89 27.03
C ASP A 596 1.94 19.59 25.87
N ALA A 597 0.75 20.13 26.12
CA ALA A 597 -0.05 20.74 25.07
C ALA A 597 0.58 22.05 24.52
N LYS A 598 1.33 22.79 25.33
CA LYS A 598 1.94 24.04 24.92
C LYS A 598 3.14 23.79 24.00
N GLU A 599 4.01 22.90 24.43
CA GLU A 599 5.25 22.59 23.71
C GLU A 599 5.04 21.51 22.64
N ARG A 600 3.92 20.78 22.67
CA ARG A 600 3.58 19.66 21.78
C ARG A 600 4.61 18.54 21.79
N VAL A 601 5.10 18.20 22.96
CA VAL A 601 6.09 17.15 23.22
C VAL A 601 5.67 16.24 24.35
N TRP A 602 6.25 15.05 24.40
CA TRP A 602 6.07 14.15 25.51
C TRP A 602 6.96 14.54 26.70
N ARG A 603 6.39 14.61 27.90
CA ARG A 603 7.11 14.80 29.17
C ARG A 603 7.00 13.53 30.01
N PRO A 604 8.10 13.01 30.54
CA PRO A 604 8.09 11.78 31.32
C PRO A 604 7.25 11.93 32.59
N LEU A 605 6.50 10.89 32.91
CA LEU A 605 5.84 10.73 34.20
C LEU A 605 6.76 9.96 35.13
N GLU A 606 6.76 10.31 36.42
CA GLU A 606 7.46 9.53 37.43
C GLU A 606 6.81 8.15 37.52
N LEU A 607 7.62 7.09 37.47
CA LEU A 607 7.17 5.72 37.51
C LEU A 607 7.87 4.98 38.63
N ARG A 608 7.14 4.64 39.68
CA ARG A 608 7.55 3.74 40.75
C ARG A 608 6.81 2.42 40.61
N GLY A 609 7.49 1.31 40.86
CA GLY A 609 6.90 -0.02 40.67
C GLY A 609 7.05 -0.53 39.25
N THR A 610 6.21 -1.49 38.87
CA THR A 610 6.32 -2.20 37.59
C THR A 610 5.04 -2.15 36.79
N LEU A 611 5.16 -1.71 35.53
CA LEU A 611 4.14 -1.89 34.50
C LEU A 611 4.28 -3.29 33.85
N PRO A 612 3.30 -3.73 33.07
CA PRO A 612 3.49 -4.91 32.22
C PRO A 612 4.80 -4.82 31.44
N SER A 613 5.59 -5.89 31.50
CA SER A 613 7.02 -5.87 31.09
C SER A 613 7.23 -6.06 29.58
N LYS A 614 6.17 -6.31 28.82
CA LYS A 614 6.25 -6.54 27.37
C LYS A 614 5.72 -5.37 26.58
N SER A 615 6.03 -5.41 25.29
CA SER A 615 5.61 -4.41 24.31
C SER A 615 4.15 -4.01 24.45
N PRO A 616 3.83 -2.72 24.42
CA PRO A 616 2.48 -2.21 24.55
C PRO A 616 1.47 -2.74 23.52
N ASP A 617 1.93 -3.31 22.43
CA ASP A 617 1.08 -3.81 21.34
C ASP A 617 0.10 -4.92 21.74
N GLN A 618 0.39 -5.61 22.83
CA GLN A 618 -0.41 -6.73 23.33
C GLN A 618 -1.33 -6.33 24.49
N HIS A 619 -1.35 -5.06 24.89
CA HIS A 619 -2.04 -4.61 26.11
C HIS A 619 -3.06 -3.52 25.81
N GLY A 620 -4.17 -3.53 26.54
CA GLY A 620 -5.12 -2.43 26.61
C GLY A 620 -4.70 -1.41 27.66
N MET A 621 -4.94 -0.12 27.41
CA MET A 621 -4.76 0.95 28.38
C MET A 621 -5.96 1.89 28.34
N THR A 622 -6.52 2.20 29.51
CA THR A 622 -7.63 3.16 29.62
C THR A 622 -7.52 3.98 30.89
N TYR A 623 -8.22 5.12 30.94
CA TYR A 623 -8.23 6.03 32.09
C TYR A 623 -9.47 5.83 32.94
N ASP A 624 -9.26 5.45 34.21
CA ASP A 624 -10.28 5.41 35.26
C ASP A 624 -10.41 6.81 35.89
N SER A 625 -11.40 7.55 35.39
CA SER A 625 -11.63 8.95 35.83
C SER A 625 -12.11 9.10 37.27
N LYS A 626 -12.65 8.03 37.85
CA LYS A 626 -13.15 8.07 39.23
C LYS A 626 -12.02 8.01 40.26
N ARG A 627 -10.91 7.35 39.91
CA ARG A 627 -9.75 7.18 40.78
C ARG A 627 -8.50 7.89 40.31
N ASP A 628 -8.60 8.66 39.22
CA ASP A 628 -7.48 9.37 38.55
C ASP A 628 -6.25 8.47 38.31
N ARG A 629 -6.49 7.34 37.63
CA ARG A 629 -5.45 6.33 37.35
C ARG A 629 -5.57 5.77 35.96
N LEU A 630 -4.48 5.24 35.46
CA LEU A 630 -4.48 4.38 34.24
C LEU A 630 -4.68 2.92 34.68
N LEU A 631 -5.43 2.18 33.88
CA LEU A 631 -5.58 0.75 33.98
C LEU A 631 -4.96 0.08 32.76
N PHE A 632 -4.19 -0.99 33.00
CA PHE A 632 -3.52 -1.78 31.99
C PHE A 632 -4.03 -3.22 32.03
N PHE A 633 -4.43 -3.73 30.87
CA PHE A 633 -4.97 -5.08 30.73
C PHE A 633 -3.95 -5.95 30.00
N SER A 634 -3.27 -6.83 30.74
CA SER A 634 -2.21 -7.67 30.21
C SER A 634 -2.76 -8.94 29.55
N GLY A 635 -2.30 -9.24 28.36
CA GLY A 635 -2.72 -10.43 27.63
C GLY A 635 -1.61 -11.46 27.38
N SER A 636 -0.37 -11.08 27.52
CA SER A 636 0.78 -11.88 27.09
C SER A 636 1.75 -12.27 28.19
N ASP A 637 1.63 -11.68 29.38
CA ASP A 637 2.52 -11.95 30.51
C ASP A 637 2.13 -13.20 31.29
N LYS A 638 2.97 -13.59 32.25
CA LYS A 638 2.70 -14.71 33.15
C LYS A 638 1.40 -14.52 33.93
N ASN A 639 1.01 -13.27 34.15
CA ASN A 639 -0.21 -12.84 34.84
C ASN A 639 -1.33 -12.54 33.83
N LYS A 640 -1.55 -13.39 32.87
CA LYS A 640 -2.60 -13.26 31.87
C LYS A 640 -3.96 -13.06 32.54
N GLY A 641 -4.64 -11.96 32.20
CA GLY A 641 -5.92 -11.58 32.77
C GLY A 641 -5.81 -10.68 34.00
N ASP A 642 -4.62 -10.38 34.48
CA ASP A 642 -4.43 -9.43 35.56
C ASP A 642 -4.53 -7.99 35.09
N VAL A 643 -4.90 -7.12 36.00
CA VAL A 643 -5.03 -5.68 35.77
C VAL A 643 -3.96 -4.97 36.60
N ALA A 644 -3.17 -4.13 35.92
CA ALA A 644 -2.27 -3.21 36.58
C ALA A 644 -2.87 -1.80 36.60
N ALA A 645 -2.51 -1.00 37.60
CA ALA A 645 -2.89 0.38 37.69
C ALA A 645 -1.67 1.27 37.90
N TYR A 646 -1.72 2.46 37.31
CA TYR A 646 -0.79 3.55 37.57
C TYR A 646 -1.57 4.73 38.14
N ASP A 647 -1.23 5.17 39.35
CA ASP A 647 -1.85 6.26 40.03
C ASP A 647 -1.10 7.58 39.78
N PHE A 648 -1.79 8.58 39.26
CA PHE A 648 -1.17 9.86 38.92
C PHE A 648 -0.72 10.67 40.12
N SER A 649 -1.35 10.50 41.27
CA SER A 649 -1.04 11.27 42.47
C SER A 649 0.25 10.79 43.14
N SER A 650 0.49 9.47 43.14
CA SER A 650 1.67 8.85 43.74
C SER A 650 2.79 8.51 42.77
N GLY A 651 2.50 8.42 41.47
CA GLY A 651 3.44 7.88 40.46
C GLY A 651 3.68 6.39 40.62
N GLU A 652 2.86 5.66 41.35
CA GLU A 652 3.02 4.22 41.63
C GLU A 652 2.26 3.36 40.64
N ALA A 653 2.95 2.35 40.12
CA ALA A 653 2.38 1.29 39.30
C ALA A 653 2.36 -0.03 40.09
N ARG A 654 1.20 -0.69 40.11
CA ARG A 654 0.99 -1.94 40.84
C ARG A 654 -0.02 -2.86 40.17
N TRP A 655 0.09 -4.14 40.41
CA TRP A 655 -0.94 -5.12 40.05
C TRP A 655 -2.08 -5.07 41.06
N LEU A 656 -3.33 -5.25 40.56
CA LEU A 656 -4.53 -5.13 41.39
C LEU A 656 -5.07 -6.46 41.90
N ASP A 657 -4.52 -7.60 41.54
CA ASP A 657 -5.01 -8.93 41.94
C ASP A 657 -6.50 -9.09 41.65
N ALA A 658 -6.91 -8.89 40.42
CA ALA A 658 -8.32 -8.91 40.00
C ALA A 658 -8.97 -10.27 40.32
N LYS A 659 -10.16 -10.25 40.90
CA LYS A 659 -10.91 -11.44 41.28
C LYS A 659 -11.67 -12.03 40.10
N GLY A 660 -11.99 -13.32 40.17
CA GLY A 660 -12.75 -14.03 39.17
C GLY A 660 -11.86 -14.87 38.26
N LYS A 661 -12.48 -15.64 37.38
CA LYS A 661 -11.76 -16.49 36.44
C LYS A 661 -11.07 -15.63 35.42
N THR A 662 -9.76 -15.62 35.45
CA THR A 662 -8.96 -15.00 34.41
C THR A 662 -9.03 -15.86 33.15
N PHE A 663 -9.57 -15.30 32.11
CA PHE A 663 -9.53 -15.95 30.80
C PHE A 663 -8.17 -15.68 30.15
N ALA A 664 -7.25 -16.58 30.39
CA ALA A 664 -5.82 -16.51 30.09
C ALA A 664 -5.43 -16.24 28.63
N ALA A 665 -6.36 -15.95 27.76
CA ALA A 665 -6.13 -15.79 26.33
C ALA A 665 -6.60 -14.45 25.77
N VAL A 666 -7.10 -13.52 26.57
CA VAL A 666 -7.75 -12.33 26.08
C VAL A 666 -6.90 -11.10 26.29
N ALA A 667 -5.91 -10.92 25.42
CA ALA A 667 -5.33 -9.61 25.21
C ALA A 667 -6.32 -8.79 24.43
N SER A 668 -6.90 -7.78 25.02
CA SER A 668 -7.67 -6.78 24.29
C SER A 668 -6.96 -5.46 24.35
N ARG A 669 -6.51 -4.98 23.20
CA ARG A 669 -5.98 -3.63 23.04
C ARG A 669 -7.08 -2.58 23.15
N GLU A 670 -8.32 -2.97 22.84
CA GLU A 670 -9.47 -2.07 22.87
C GLU A 670 -10.14 -2.15 24.22
N THR A 671 -10.04 -1.07 24.97
CA THR A 671 -10.60 -0.91 26.30
C THR A 671 -11.21 0.47 26.45
N VAL A 672 -12.37 0.54 27.07
CA VAL A 672 -13.05 1.80 27.32
C VAL A 672 -13.61 1.83 28.75
N TYR A 673 -13.26 2.86 29.51
CA TYR A 673 -13.82 3.10 30.84
C TYR A 673 -15.20 3.77 30.74
N LEU A 674 -16.11 3.31 31.56
CA LEU A 674 -17.50 3.73 31.60
C LEU A 674 -17.76 4.35 32.98
N PRO A 675 -17.76 5.70 33.11
CA PRO A 675 -17.85 6.37 34.41
C PRO A 675 -19.12 6.05 35.21
N GLU A 676 -20.25 5.91 34.53
CA GLU A 676 -21.54 5.60 35.16
C GLU A 676 -21.59 4.19 35.73
N ALA A 677 -20.96 3.25 35.03
CA ALA A 677 -20.91 1.86 35.46
C ALA A 677 -19.72 1.55 36.38
N ASP A 678 -18.79 2.48 36.55
CA ASP A 678 -17.51 2.28 37.24
C ASP A 678 -16.78 0.99 36.75
N ALA A 679 -16.76 0.79 35.45
CA ALA A 679 -16.30 -0.44 34.83
C ALA A 679 -15.55 -0.16 33.53
N VAL A 680 -14.77 -1.14 33.08
CA VAL A 680 -14.12 -1.12 31.77
C VAL A 680 -14.74 -2.19 30.90
N LEU A 681 -15.24 -1.80 29.72
CA LEU A 681 -15.61 -2.75 28.67
C LEU A 681 -14.38 -3.05 27.83
N LEU A 682 -14.11 -4.34 27.60
CA LEU A 682 -13.03 -4.81 26.75
C LEU A 682 -13.59 -5.28 25.40
N GLY A 683 -12.88 -4.99 24.33
CA GLY A 683 -13.16 -5.50 22.98
C GLY A 683 -12.86 -7.00 22.85
N ALA A 684 -13.37 -7.80 23.77
CA ALA A 684 -13.10 -9.22 23.87
C ALA A 684 -14.32 -10.00 24.34
N ARG A 685 -14.44 -11.26 23.88
CA ARG A 685 -15.53 -12.15 24.26
C ARG A 685 -14.99 -13.47 24.78
N VAL A 686 -15.73 -14.05 25.70
CA VAL A 686 -15.50 -15.39 26.24
C VAL A 686 -16.75 -16.23 26.16
N THR A 687 -16.62 -17.55 26.10
CA THR A 687 -17.75 -18.46 26.19
C THR A 687 -17.92 -18.88 27.65
N VAL A 688 -19.11 -18.65 28.18
CA VAL A 688 -19.54 -19.12 29.49
C VAL A 688 -20.87 -19.84 29.29
N GLU A 689 -20.97 -21.10 29.72
CA GLU A 689 -22.19 -21.91 29.60
C GLU A 689 -22.75 -21.88 28.14
N ASP A 690 -21.87 -22.10 27.17
CA ASP A 690 -22.19 -22.09 25.72
C ASP A 690 -22.70 -20.77 25.14
N LYS A 691 -22.64 -19.68 25.90
CA LYS A 691 -23.00 -18.33 25.43
C LYS A 691 -21.79 -17.42 25.35
N LEU A 692 -21.82 -16.53 24.38
CA LEU A 692 -20.79 -15.50 24.21
C LEU A 692 -21.06 -14.31 25.12
N HIS A 693 -20.08 -13.99 25.95
CA HIS A 693 -20.12 -12.84 26.84
C HIS A 693 -18.98 -11.87 26.48
N TRP A 694 -19.29 -10.59 26.44
CA TRP A 694 -18.30 -9.54 26.44
C TRP A 694 -17.68 -9.42 27.82
N LEU A 695 -16.38 -9.13 27.87
CA LEU A 695 -15.66 -8.94 29.12
C LEU A 695 -15.86 -7.54 29.67
N ILE A 696 -16.17 -7.48 30.96
CA ILE A 696 -16.21 -6.27 31.74
C ILE A 696 -15.30 -6.46 32.95
N TYR A 697 -14.53 -5.42 33.26
CA TYR A 697 -13.80 -5.33 34.50
C TYR A 697 -14.50 -4.32 35.40
N ASP A 698 -15.09 -4.77 36.50
CA ASP A 698 -15.71 -3.94 37.53
C ASP A 698 -14.61 -3.31 38.41
N CYS A 699 -14.51 -1.99 38.35
CA CYS A 699 -13.45 -1.24 39.02
C CYS A 699 -13.74 -1.06 40.52
N ALA A 700 -15.00 -1.15 40.95
CA ALA A 700 -15.38 -1.00 42.35
C ALA A 700 -15.01 -2.25 43.15
N ASP A 701 -15.31 -3.42 42.59
CA ASP A 701 -15.11 -4.71 43.26
C ASP A 701 -13.80 -5.39 42.88
N ASN A 702 -13.08 -4.82 41.92
CA ASN A 702 -11.86 -5.42 41.36
C ASN A 702 -12.12 -6.85 40.83
N THR A 703 -13.18 -7.02 40.02
CA THR A 703 -13.69 -8.34 39.61
C THR A 703 -13.99 -8.39 38.12
N TRP A 704 -13.72 -9.53 37.51
CA TRP A 704 -14.11 -9.80 36.14
C TRP A 704 -15.56 -10.24 36.01
N HIS A 705 -16.27 -9.60 35.10
CA HIS A 705 -17.66 -9.86 34.76
C HIS A 705 -17.82 -10.20 33.28
N GLY A 706 -18.92 -10.90 32.98
CA GLY A 706 -19.40 -11.14 31.63
C GLY A 706 -20.77 -10.54 31.40
N ILE A 707 -21.01 -10.08 30.18
CA ILE A 707 -22.32 -9.56 29.75
C ILE A 707 -22.65 -10.04 28.34
N GLU A 708 -23.90 -10.50 28.14
CA GLU A 708 -24.39 -10.82 26.80
C GLU A 708 -24.79 -9.52 26.09
N LEU A 709 -24.17 -9.24 24.93
CA LEU A 709 -24.46 -8.06 24.11
C LEU A 709 -24.86 -8.54 22.70
N PRO A 710 -26.14 -8.91 22.50
CA PRO A 710 -26.63 -9.34 21.19
C PRO A 710 -26.72 -8.19 20.19
N GLY A 711 -27.16 -8.51 18.97
CA GLY A 711 -27.38 -7.54 17.89
C GLY A 711 -26.27 -7.59 16.85
N ASP A 712 -25.96 -6.43 16.30
CA ASP A 712 -24.94 -6.28 15.25
C ASP A 712 -23.55 -6.20 15.89
N ASP A 713 -23.08 -7.31 16.42
CA ASP A 713 -21.82 -7.38 17.16
C ASP A 713 -20.63 -6.95 16.30
N PRO A 714 -19.88 -5.90 16.69
CA PRO A 714 -18.73 -5.39 15.92
C PRO A 714 -17.57 -6.41 15.79
N ILE A 715 -17.49 -7.39 16.70
CA ILE A 715 -16.50 -8.48 16.61
C ILE A 715 -16.91 -9.51 15.52
N GLY A 716 -18.17 -9.50 15.10
CA GLY A 716 -18.69 -10.42 14.10
C GLY A 716 -18.82 -11.87 14.62
N LYS A 717 -18.99 -12.82 13.71
CA LYS A 717 -19.18 -14.27 14.01
C LYS A 717 -17.86 -14.98 14.32
N GLY A 718 -16.92 -14.35 14.99
CA GLY A 718 -15.64 -14.97 15.36
C GLY A 718 -15.82 -16.08 16.40
N THR A 719 -14.93 -17.07 16.39
CA THR A 719 -14.90 -18.16 17.37
C THR A 719 -14.59 -17.64 18.76
N ALA A 720 -15.27 -18.18 19.76
CA ALA A 720 -14.96 -17.96 21.17
C ALA A 720 -13.48 -18.13 21.47
N GLY A 721 -12.92 -17.29 22.34
CA GLY A 721 -11.52 -17.37 22.77
C GLY A 721 -10.51 -16.69 21.85
N ARG A 722 -10.89 -16.12 20.73
CA ARG A 722 -10.05 -15.13 20.06
C ARG A 722 -10.29 -13.77 20.69
N SER A 723 -9.21 -13.19 21.20
CA SER A 723 -9.15 -11.76 21.44
C SER A 723 -9.66 -11.06 20.18
N PHE A 724 -10.34 -9.97 20.37
CA PHE A 724 -10.81 -9.12 19.32
C PHE A 724 -9.82 -9.07 18.16
N ASN A 725 -10.34 -9.24 17.00
CA ASN A 725 -9.63 -8.97 15.78
C ASN A 725 -9.22 -7.50 15.81
N ASN A 726 -7.95 -7.22 15.78
CA ASN A 726 -7.26 -5.95 15.97
C ASN A 726 -7.69 -4.80 15.02
N SER A 727 -8.93 -4.80 14.59
CA SER A 727 -9.50 -3.93 13.55
C SER A 727 -10.57 -2.97 14.04
N MET A 728 -10.72 -2.83 15.37
CA MET A 728 -11.81 -2.02 15.95
C MET A 728 -11.25 -0.85 16.76
N GLY A 729 -11.92 0.30 16.68
CA GLY A 729 -11.82 1.33 17.69
C GLY A 729 -13.01 1.21 18.66
N LEU A 730 -12.77 1.19 19.96
CA LEU A 730 -13.80 1.18 21.00
C LEU A 730 -13.71 2.47 21.79
N MET A 731 -14.80 3.25 21.87
CA MET A 731 -14.80 4.61 22.41
C MET A 731 -16.04 4.87 23.24
N TYR A 732 -15.91 5.74 24.25
CA TYR A 732 -17.02 6.26 25.03
C TYR A 732 -17.39 7.67 24.59
N ASP A 733 -18.69 7.91 24.39
CA ASP A 733 -19.30 9.21 24.13
C ASP A 733 -19.89 9.76 25.44
N PRO A 734 -19.23 10.71 26.08
CA PRO A 734 -19.71 11.27 27.34
C PRO A 734 -20.95 12.14 27.18
N ASN A 735 -21.19 12.69 25.97
CA ASN A 735 -22.34 13.56 25.72
C ASN A 735 -23.66 12.78 25.69
N ARG A 736 -23.62 11.53 25.21
CA ARG A 736 -24.81 10.67 25.06
C ARG A 736 -24.78 9.44 25.94
N LYS A 737 -23.66 9.20 26.65
CA LYS A 737 -23.43 7.99 27.46
C LYS A 737 -23.57 6.73 26.63
N LEU A 738 -22.97 6.75 25.43
CA LEU A 738 -22.98 5.66 24.50
C LEU A 738 -21.57 5.13 24.28
N ILE A 739 -21.50 3.88 23.81
CA ILE A 739 -20.27 3.25 23.39
C ILE A 739 -20.31 3.12 21.88
N TRP A 740 -19.28 3.61 21.23
CA TRP A 740 -19.08 3.48 19.81
C TRP A 740 -18.00 2.44 19.51
N ALA A 741 -18.22 1.66 18.46
CA ALA A 741 -17.21 0.77 17.92
C ALA A 741 -17.11 0.97 16.40
N VAL A 742 -15.89 1.15 15.91
CA VAL A 742 -15.62 1.23 14.47
C VAL A 742 -14.87 -0.03 14.06
N GLY A 743 -15.53 -0.90 13.33
CA GLY A 743 -14.99 -2.18 12.89
C GLY A 743 -14.20 -2.10 11.59
N GLN A 744 -13.81 -3.27 11.10
CA GLN A 744 -13.27 -3.45 9.76
C GLN A 744 -14.24 -2.83 8.72
N TYR A 745 -13.72 -2.35 7.61
CA TYR A 745 -14.49 -1.65 6.57
C TYR A 745 -15.20 -0.38 7.04
N SER A 746 -14.74 0.20 8.17
CA SER A 746 -15.31 1.42 8.75
C SER A 746 -16.80 1.32 9.12
N HIS A 747 -17.29 0.12 9.38
CA HIS A 747 -18.62 -0.06 9.92
C HIS A 747 -18.69 0.53 11.35
N VAL A 748 -19.65 1.39 11.59
CA VAL A 748 -19.85 2.04 12.89
C VAL A 748 -20.98 1.35 13.62
N HIS A 749 -20.71 0.95 14.84
CA HIS A 749 -21.68 0.33 15.74
C HIS A 749 -21.85 1.19 16.98
N VAL A 750 -23.02 1.15 17.57
CA VAL A 750 -23.33 1.88 18.78
C VAL A 750 -24.02 0.98 19.79
N LEU A 751 -23.75 1.21 21.07
CA LEU A 751 -24.29 0.46 22.19
C LEU A 751 -24.68 1.42 23.33
N ARG A 752 -25.88 1.23 23.89
CA ARG A 752 -26.25 1.74 25.20
C ARG A 752 -26.05 0.61 26.22
N LEU A 753 -25.11 0.76 27.13
CA LEU A 753 -24.83 -0.26 28.14
C LEU A 753 -25.63 -0.01 29.43
N ASP A 754 -26.33 -1.04 29.91
CA ASP A 754 -26.80 -1.19 31.26
C ASP A 754 -26.00 -2.31 31.94
N ASN A 755 -25.06 -1.92 32.81
CA ASN A 755 -24.17 -2.84 33.50
C ASN A 755 -24.83 -3.64 34.64
N SER A 756 -26.07 -3.30 35.02
CA SER A 756 -26.79 -3.96 36.12
C SER A 756 -27.03 -5.46 35.88
N VAL A 757 -26.98 -5.87 34.60
CA VAL A 757 -27.19 -7.27 34.20
C VAL A 757 -25.89 -8.07 34.04
N SER A 758 -24.74 -7.43 34.20
CA SER A 758 -23.45 -8.15 34.16
C SER A 758 -23.32 -9.12 35.33
N ARG A 759 -22.56 -10.22 35.12
CA ARG A 759 -22.38 -11.26 36.15
C ARG A 759 -20.91 -11.54 36.37
N PRO A 760 -20.48 -11.74 37.65
CA PRO A 760 -19.11 -12.17 37.94
C PRO A 760 -18.78 -13.48 37.23
N LEU A 761 -17.59 -13.51 36.61
CA LEU A 761 -17.04 -14.71 36.00
C LEU A 761 -16.35 -15.56 37.07
N ARG A 762 -16.92 -16.71 37.37
CA ARG A 762 -16.45 -17.65 38.42
C ARG A 762 -15.53 -18.75 37.87
#